data_5908b57e728fa828fd3192ccbdbfc1eb
#
_entry.id   5908b57e728fa828fd3192ccbdbfc1eb
#
_cell.length_a   1.000
_cell.length_b   1.000
_cell.length_c   1.000
_cell.angle_alpha   90.00
_cell.angle_beta   90.00
_cell.angle_gamma   90.00
#
_symmetry.space_group_name_H-M   'P 1'
#
loop_
_entity.id
_entity.type
_entity.pdbx_description
1 polymer ?
#
loop_
_entity_poly.entity_id
_entity_poly.type
_entity_poly.pdbx_seq_one_letter_code
_entity_poly.pdbx_strand_id
1 'polypeptide(L)'
;MTKQSPFHLPRPRLTLEQATELAHDRFGVTGAAKELGSHQDRNFRIETDAATVVLKVSNPAIATVELEAQNAALAHLDSAGLDLPAVVAGIDGRAIQRVTVDGQNLDLRLLTYVDGHPLTDAVRLSNEQICSLGDVAGRIVRGLADFEHPGADRFLQWDLRRGGEVIDALLPAVDDDARRERLRRVTDAARQQLARVAADLRVQTIHGDLTDDNVVSREDVAETITGVIDFGDVAHGWIIAELAATCACVLYRSPQHPLAILDTIEAFAAHVPLTDAELTALWPLIVLRTAVLVVSGEQQVHLDGDNDYADANRAREWLAFDTAADQTAAQIEALIRLALTDEGAPVVVSNHPLFGPLEPAAIIDLSVTSAVFDAGSWLEPGIDERVAVDAAAHLGHAVTRYGEYRLSQTRRDTADESITLALGVEVYLSAESPVMAPIDATVVVVDADTVRLEGGNYDLWLTGVDATALDGQDIQAGTALGTISGAVVARSIGARHGTTVARVTVQTSRLRGIRPPFFVAPSSAALWRRVCPDPSALLGLATMRPLADPAALLKRRDTAFARVQEHYYAAPPQIERGWKHHLIDTHGQSYVDMINNVTTVGHGHPRIAEAARSQWSLLNTNSRFHYEELVRFTERLAVLAPDPLDTVFLVNSGTEAVDLALRLALTHTGHDTVLAVREAYHGWSMAADAVSSSVADNPRALEARPDWVHLVEAPNAVRGKYRGLQSAPHYLSDLDGDLQTLAGDGRTVAAFIAEPVFGNAGGVLLPDGYLAGVYEKVRSRGGLCIADEVQVSYGRLGQYFWGTEQQNVVPDIITIAKAMGNGHPLGAVITRRDIAERFADDGPFFSSAGGSPLSCRIGLTVLDIMRDEGLQQNAEAVGRHLKRGLERLGERFDLVGAVYGTGLYLGVELVSDRADFTPATAVAAVICDELLLRGCIVQPTGDFKNVLKIKPPLCLSVASADHFLLALEEVLGVLTT
;
A
#
# COMPACT_ATOMS: atom_id res chain seq x y z
N MET A 1 -24.61 45.47 12.72
CA MET A 1 -24.40 44.47 13.75
C MET A 1 -24.80 43.15 13.11
N THR A 2 -23.86 42.47 12.47
CA THR A 2 -23.96 41.07 12.00
C THR A 2 -24.19 40.23 13.24
N LYS A 3 -25.28 39.47 13.30
CA LYS A 3 -25.52 38.44 14.32
C LYS A 3 -24.36 37.45 14.19
N GLN A 4 -23.42 37.46 15.15
CA GLN A 4 -22.41 36.38 15.25
C GLN A 4 -23.17 35.06 15.37
N SER A 5 -22.73 34.08 14.57
CA SER A 5 -23.21 32.69 14.66
C SER A 5 -23.04 32.22 16.11
N PRO A 6 -24.03 31.55 16.71
CA PRO A 6 -23.88 31.04 18.09
C PRO A 6 -22.84 29.95 18.20
N PHE A 7 -22.25 29.48 17.08
CA PHE A 7 -21.29 28.40 16.99
C PHE A 7 -19.83 28.86 16.82
N HIS A 8 -19.56 30.18 16.76
CA HIS A 8 -18.19 30.70 16.67
C HIS A 8 -17.86 31.56 17.88
N LEU A 9 -16.95 31.06 18.70
CA LEU A 9 -16.43 31.77 19.87
C LEU A 9 -15.00 32.24 19.55
N PRO A 10 -14.70 33.56 19.64
CA PRO A 10 -13.34 34.05 19.39
C PRO A 10 -12.40 33.51 20.46
N ARG A 11 -11.23 33.00 20.04
CA ARG A 11 -10.21 32.48 20.94
C ARG A 11 -9.76 33.52 21.98
N PRO A 12 -9.39 33.13 23.20
CA PRO A 12 -8.80 34.00 24.21
C PRO A 12 -7.53 34.69 23.69
N ARG A 13 -7.36 35.97 24.00
CA ARG A 13 -6.14 36.68 23.62
C ARG A 13 -5.09 36.51 24.71
N LEU A 14 -4.01 35.81 24.38
CA LEU A 14 -2.89 35.56 25.32
C LEU A 14 -1.63 35.34 24.48
N THR A 15 -0.49 35.93 24.90
CA THR A 15 0.80 35.65 24.28
C THR A 15 1.48 34.45 24.94
N LEU A 16 2.47 33.87 24.26
CA LEU A 16 3.26 32.78 24.83
C LEU A 16 3.96 33.17 26.13
N GLU A 17 4.47 34.41 26.22
CA GLU A 17 5.09 34.97 27.41
C GLU A 17 4.10 35.06 28.56
N GLN A 18 2.90 35.62 28.33
CA GLN A 18 1.83 35.71 29.34
C GLN A 18 1.41 34.31 29.82
N ALA A 19 1.32 33.32 28.94
CA ALA A 19 0.99 31.94 29.29
C ALA A 19 2.07 31.33 30.21
N THR A 20 3.35 31.57 29.91
CA THR A 20 4.48 31.13 30.74
C THR A 20 4.49 31.79 32.13
N GLU A 21 4.25 33.11 32.20
CA GLU A 21 4.15 33.85 33.47
C GLU A 21 2.96 33.32 34.30
N LEU A 22 1.79 33.12 33.71
CA LEU A 22 0.61 32.61 34.40
C LEU A 22 0.80 31.16 34.91
N ALA A 23 1.50 30.32 34.17
CA ALA A 23 1.85 28.96 34.61
C ALA A 23 2.76 29.05 35.87
N HIS A 24 3.74 29.93 35.88
CA HIS A 24 4.60 30.16 37.03
C HIS A 24 3.81 30.71 38.22
N ASP A 25 3.07 31.81 38.01
CA ASP A 25 2.42 32.56 39.11
C ASP A 25 1.25 31.80 39.74
N ARG A 26 0.53 30.97 38.95
CA ARG A 26 -0.68 30.29 39.41
C ARG A 26 -0.46 28.84 39.80
N PHE A 27 0.50 28.19 39.15
CA PHE A 27 0.74 26.76 39.33
C PHE A 27 2.17 26.44 39.79
N GLY A 28 3.07 27.40 39.85
CA GLY A 28 4.47 27.19 40.24
C GLY A 28 5.31 26.44 39.20
N VAL A 29 4.88 26.46 37.97
CA VAL A 29 5.51 25.70 36.85
C VAL A 29 6.35 26.63 35.99
N THR A 30 7.64 26.27 35.80
CA THR A 30 8.58 26.99 34.96
C THR A 30 9.17 26.08 33.91
N GLY A 31 9.08 26.45 32.65
CA GLY A 31 9.58 25.64 31.54
C GLY A 31 9.41 26.29 30.18
N ALA A 32 9.89 25.64 29.14
CA ALA A 32 9.71 26.12 27.77
C ALA A 32 8.27 25.81 27.29
N ALA A 33 7.55 26.84 26.87
CA ALA A 33 6.17 26.75 26.43
C ALA A 33 6.09 26.72 24.91
N LYS A 34 5.19 25.84 24.39
CA LYS A 34 4.82 25.75 22.98
C LYS A 34 3.29 25.73 22.86
N GLU A 35 2.72 26.54 21.97
CA GLU A 35 1.27 26.52 21.74
C GLU A 35 0.86 25.25 21.00
N LEU A 36 -0.26 24.63 21.44
CA LEU A 36 -0.91 23.49 20.81
C LEU A 36 -2.16 23.96 20.06
N GLY A 37 -2.56 23.21 19.01
CA GLY A 37 -3.79 23.48 18.27
C GLY A 37 -5.03 23.40 19.17
N SER A 38 -6.03 24.27 18.95
CA SER A 38 -7.34 24.21 19.57
C SER A 38 -8.32 25.12 18.81
N HIS A 39 -9.59 24.73 18.68
CA HIS A 39 -10.60 25.52 17.99
C HIS A 39 -11.11 26.71 18.79
N GLN A 40 -11.39 26.53 20.07
CA GLN A 40 -12.04 27.54 20.90
C GLN A 40 -11.19 28.02 22.07
N ASP A 41 -10.40 27.14 22.66
CA ASP A 41 -9.48 27.40 23.76
C ASP A 41 -8.08 27.78 23.26
N ARG A 42 -7.16 28.12 24.16
CA ARG A 42 -5.73 28.15 23.92
C ARG A 42 -5.02 27.19 24.84
N ASN A 43 -4.26 26.28 24.25
CA ASN A 43 -3.56 25.24 24.98
C ASN A 43 -2.04 25.45 24.80
N PHE A 44 -1.27 25.30 25.86
CA PHE A 44 0.18 25.48 25.87
C PHE A 44 0.84 24.27 26.55
N ARG A 45 1.64 23.54 25.80
CA ARG A 45 2.54 22.50 26.32
C ARG A 45 3.71 23.20 26.99
N ILE A 46 4.02 22.85 28.23
CA ILE A 46 5.12 23.39 29.01
C ILE A 46 6.03 22.26 29.43
N GLU A 47 7.26 22.27 28.97
CA GLU A 47 8.29 21.27 29.29
C GLU A 47 9.12 21.80 30.46
N THR A 48 9.15 21.07 31.60
CA THR A 48 9.94 21.34 32.79
C THR A 48 11.00 20.24 32.97
N ASP A 49 11.98 20.46 33.84
CA ASP A 49 12.98 19.45 34.20
C ASP A 49 12.37 18.17 34.83
N ALA A 50 11.14 18.25 35.34
CA ALA A 50 10.51 17.16 36.09
C ALA A 50 9.39 16.46 35.31
N ALA A 51 8.64 17.18 34.46
CA ALA A 51 7.48 16.66 33.74
C ALA A 51 7.03 17.62 32.64
N THR A 52 6.25 17.12 31.71
CA THR A 52 5.52 17.93 30.72
C THR A 52 4.08 18.12 31.17
N VAL A 53 3.56 19.34 31.05
CA VAL A 53 2.18 19.70 31.44
C VAL A 53 1.52 20.54 30.33
N VAL A 54 0.18 20.61 30.38
CA VAL A 54 -0.63 21.41 29.44
C VAL A 54 -1.39 22.49 30.24
N LEU A 55 -1.09 23.75 29.98
CA LEU A 55 -1.90 24.87 30.44
C LEU A 55 -3.05 25.09 29.46
N LYS A 56 -4.29 24.83 29.89
CA LYS A 56 -5.52 25.13 29.15
C LYS A 56 -6.09 26.47 29.58
N VAL A 57 -6.26 27.37 28.64
CA VAL A 57 -6.88 28.68 28.80
C VAL A 57 -8.23 28.63 28.15
N SER A 58 -9.27 28.50 28.97
CA SER A 58 -10.62 28.27 28.48
C SER A 58 -11.25 29.52 27.88
N ASN A 59 -12.10 29.32 26.88
CA ASN A 59 -12.86 30.40 26.28
C ASN A 59 -13.74 31.08 27.34
N PRO A 60 -13.79 32.41 27.40
CA PRO A 60 -14.61 33.13 28.40
C PRO A 60 -16.11 32.85 28.34
N ALA A 61 -16.62 32.29 27.26
CA ALA A 61 -18.01 31.88 27.11
C ALA A 61 -18.35 30.58 27.86
N ILE A 62 -17.33 29.77 28.20
CA ILE A 62 -17.50 28.50 28.93
C ILE A 62 -17.72 28.80 30.40
N ALA A 63 -18.79 28.29 30.98
CA ALA A 63 -19.08 28.50 32.40
C ALA A 63 -18.15 27.68 33.29
N THR A 64 -17.76 28.22 34.48
CA THR A 64 -16.84 27.51 35.40
C THR A 64 -17.40 26.14 35.81
N VAL A 65 -18.71 25.97 35.96
CA VAL A 65 -19.36 24.70 36.30
C VAL A 65 -19.15 23.63 35.20
N GLU A 66 -19.00 24.03 33.95
CA GLU A 66 -18.67 23.12 32.84
C GLU A 66 -17.20 22.65 32.93
N LEU A 67 -16.28 23.54 33.34
CA LEU A 67 -14.88 23.17 33.59
C LEU A 67 -14.74 22.26 34.81
N GLU A 68 -15.58 22.48 35.83
CA GLU A 68 -15.67 21.59 37.00
C GLU A 68 -16.16 20.19 36.61
N ALA A 69 -17.14 20.09 35.67
CA ALA A 69 -17.62 18.81 35.15
C ALA A 69 -16.50 18.07 34.41
N GLN A 70 -15.72 18.75 33.55
CA GLN A 70 -14.58 18.15 32.82
C GLN A 70 -13.52 17.60 33.79
N ASN A 71 -13.17 18.37 34.84
CA ASN A 71 -12.22 17.91 35.85
C ASN A 71 -12.73 16.73 36.65
N ALA A 72 -14.04 16.71 36.98
CA ALA A 72 -14.68 15.63 37.73
C ALA A 72 -14.77 14.35 36.86
N ALA A 73 -15.04 14.47 35.54
CA ALA A 73 -15.08 13.34 34.61
C ALA A 73 -13.69 12.66 34.50
N LEU A 74 -12.61 13.44 34.36
CA LEU A 74 -11.24 12.93 34.37
C LEU A 74 -10.93 12.16 35.66
N ALA A 75 -11.27 12.72 36.82
CA ALA A 75 -11.07 12.02 38.12
C ALA A 75 -11.92 10.76 38.23
N HIS A 76 -13.13 10.74 37.67
CA HIS A 76 -14.03 9.57 37.72
C HIS A 76 -13.50 8.41 36.85
N LEU A 77 -12.82 8.70 35.74
CA LEU A 77 -12.28 7.72 34.80
C LEU A 77 -10.92 7.14 35.19
N ASP A 78 -10.34 7.51 36.31
CA ASP A 78 -8.99 7.04 36.76
C ASP A 78 -8.86 5.50 36.76
N SER A 79 -9.95 4.76 36.91
CA SER A 79 -10.00 3.30 36.86
C SER A 79 -10.22 2.70 35.47
N ALA A 80 -10.33 3.52 34.40
CA ALA A 80 -10.64 3.02 33.05
C ALA A 80 -9.48 2.24 32.41
N GLY A 81 -8.28 2.28 33.01
CA GLY A 81 -7.08 1.62 32.49
C GLY A 81 -6.55 2.25 31.21
N LEU A 82 -6.78 3.56 31.02
CA LEU A 82 -6.29 4.39 29.94
C LEU A 82 -5.38 5.47 30.52
N ASP A 83 -4.42 5.93 29.74
CA ASP A 83 -3.59 7.09 30.06
C ASP A 83 -4.46 8.35 29.87
N LEU A 84 -4.81 9.04 30.96
CA LEU A 84 -5.67 10.21 30.97
C LEU A 84 -4.94 11.41 31.57
N PRO A 85 -5.24 12.66 31.12
CA PRO A 85 -4.71 13.85 31.78
C PRO A 85 -5.20 13.94 33.22
N ALA A 86 -4.30 14.19 34.16
CA ALA A 86 -4.65 14.46 35.55
C ALA A 86 -4.64 15.97 35.81
N VAL A 87 -5.59 16.45 36.61
CA VAL A 87 -5.70 17.85 36.99
C VAL A 87 -4.63 18.21 38.04
N VAL A 88 -3.83 19.25 37.74
CA VAL A 88 -2.81 19.78 38.63
C VAL A 88 -3.37 21.00 39.37
N ALA A 89 -3.40 20.94 40.69
CA ALA A 89 -3.89 22.05 41.52
C ALA A 89 -2.92 23.24 41.46
N GLY A 90 -3.46 24.45 41.46
CA GLY A 90 -2.67 25.69 41.58
C GLY A 90 -2.04 25.86 42.98
N ILE A 91 -1.19 26.88 43.11
CA ILE A 91 -0.48 27.20 44.39
C ILE A 91 -1.46 27.44 45.55
N ASP A 92 -2.67 27.91 45.23
CA ASP A 92 -3.75 28.13 46.20
C ASP A 92 -4.60 26.89 46.50
N GLY A 93 -4.25 25.76 45.94
CA GLY A 93 -4.95 24.46 46.02
C GLY A 93 -6.20 24.34 45.15
N ARG A 94 -6.55 25.32 44.34
CA ARG A 94 -7.71 25.25 43.44
C ARG A 94 -7.30 24.67 42.08
N ALA A 95 -8.15 23.85 41.51
CA ALA A 95 -7.97 23.24 40.18
C ALA A 95 -8.20 24.25 39.01
N ILE A 96 -9.07 25.24 39.21
CA ILE A 96 -9.38 26.27 38.24
C ILE A 96 -8.89 27.63 38.79
N GLN A 97 -8.04 28.33 38.04
CA GLN A 97 -7.45 29.61 38.38
C GLN A 97 -8.06 30.71 37.53
N ARG A 98 -8.83 31.59 38.16
CA ARG A 98 -9.40 32.75 37.45
C ARG A 98 -8.41 33.92 37.44
N VAL A 99 -8.16 34.46 36.27
CA VAL A 99 -7.25 35.61 36.05
C VAL A 99 -7.91 36.64 35.14
N THR A 100 -7.40 37.90 35.22
CA THR A 100 -7.79 38.93 34.26
C THR A 100 -6.57 39.32 33.43
N VAL A 101 -6.61 39.13 32.13
CA VAL A 101 -5.54 39.51 31.18
C VAL A 101 -6.15 40.41 30.15
N ASP A 102 -5.56 41.60 29.96
CA ASP A 102 -6.00 42.62 28.98
C ASP A 102 -7.51 42.94 29.04
N GLY A 103 -8.05 42.93 30.27
CA GLY A 103 -9.47 43.19 30.53
C GLY A 103 -10.41 42.00 30.27
N GLN A 104 -9.91 40.82 29.90
CA GLN A 104 -10.67 39.57 29.79
C GLN A 104 -10.51 38.74 31.05
N ASN A 105 -11.62 38.20 31.55
CA ASN A 105 -11.60 37.19 32.62
C ASN A 105 -11.42 35.81 31.98
N LEU A 106 -10.36 35.12 32.34
CA LEU A 106 -9.97 33.81 31.83
C LEU A 106 -9.93 32.80 32.96
N ASP A 107 -10.43 31.61 32.72
CA ASP A 107 -10.26 30.46 33.60
C ASP A 107 -9.16 29.56 33.04
N LEU A 108 -8.14 29.28 33.90
CA LEU A 108 -6.98 28.48 33.59
C LEU A 108 -7.07 27.13 34.30
N ARG A 109 -6.64 26.07 33.63
CA ARG A 109 -6.41 24.74 34.21
C ARG A 109 -5.05 24.23 33.82
N LEU A 110 -4.40 23.49 34.69
CA LEU A 110 -3.16 22.80 34.38
C LEU A 110 -3.43 21.29 34.43
N LEU A 111 -3.05 20.59 33.38
CA LEU A 111 -3.21 19.14 33.24
C LEU A 111 -1.84 18.48 33.01
N THR A 112 -1.68 17.24 33.43
CA THR A 112 -0.53 16.44 33.01
C THR A 112 -0.59 16.19 31.51
N TYR A 113 0.56 16.10 30.87
CA TYR A 113 0.67 15.72 29.47
C TYR A 113 0.57 14.18 29.37
N VAL A 114 -0.21 13.67 28.40
CA VAL A 114 -0.26 12.26 28.08
C VAL A 114 0.75 11.98 26.99
N ASP A 115 1.76 11.16 27.29
CA ASP A 115 2.82 10.83 26.34
C ASP A 115 2.30 9.91 25.22
N GLY A 116 2.66 10.24 23.99
CA GLY A 116 2.28 9.47 22.79
C GLY A 116 2.08 10.37 21.57
N HIS A 117 1.77 9.72 20.47
CA HIS A 117 1.45 10.39 19.21
C HIS A 117 -0.07 10.30 18.97
N PRO A 118 -0.75 11.40 18.62
CA PRO A 118 -2.13 11.37 18.21
C PRO A 118 -2.30 10.56 16.94
N LEU A 119 -3.46 9.93 16.73
CA LEU A 119 -3.70 9.14 15.52
C LEU A 119 -3.76 9.99 14.24
N THR A 120 -3.88 11.30 14.37
CA THR A 120 -3.72 12.24 13.25
C THR A 120 -2.35 12.16 12.59
N ASP A 121 -1.31 11.80 13.34
CA ASP A 121 0.04 11.61 12.79
C ASP A 121 0.15 10.36 11.89
N ALA A 122 -0.78 9.42 12.02
CA ALA A 122 -0.84 8.25 11.15
C ALA A 122 -1.38 8.66 9.77
N VAL A 123 -0.70 8.30 8.72
CA VAL A 123 -1.16 8.56 7.34
C VAL A 123 -2.44 7.78 7.05
N ARG A 124 -2.58 6.57 7.60
CA ARG A 124 -3.74 5.70 7.51
C ARG A 124 -3.93 4.91 8.82
N LEU A 125 -5.18 4.64 9.17
CA LEU A 125 -5.48 3.76 10.31
C LEU A 125 -5.28 2.29 9.93
N SER A 126 -4.58 1.53 10.78
CA SER A 126 -4.53 0.07 10.68
C SER A 126 -5.84 -0.54 11.21
N ASN A 127 -6.10 -1.81 10.85
CA ASN A 127 -7.27 -2.52 11.38
C ASN A 127 -7.22 -2.61 12.92
N GLU A 128 -6.05 -2.74 13.51
CA GLU A 128 -5.87 -2.77 14.96
C GLU A 128 -6.20 -1.42 15.59
N GLN A 129 -5.81 -0.31 14.96
CA GLN A 129 -6.19 1.04 15.40
C GLN A 129 -7.69 1.29 15.28
N ILE A 130 -8.34 0.80 14.21
CA ILE A 130 -9.79 0.89 14.00
C ILE A 130 -10.55 0.11 15.11
N CYS A 131 -10.14 -1.10 15.42
CA CYS A 131 -10.68 -1.86 16.56
C CYS A 131 -10.43 -1.15 17.90
N SER A 132 -9.22 -0.61 18.09
CA SER A 132 -8.83 0.08 19.32
C SER A 132 -9.63 1.36 19.56
N LEU A 133 -10.03 2.11 18.51
CA LEU A 133 -10.95 3.23 18.64
C LEU A 133 -12.28 2.82 19.24
N GLY A 134 -12.87 1.72 18.77
CA GLY A 134 -14.11 1.17 19.31
C GLY A 134 -13.96 0.68 20.77
N ASP A 135 -12.86 -0.01 21.09
CA ASP A 135 -12.55 -0.47 22.44
C ASP A 135 -12.47 0.71 23.42
N VAL A 136 -11.71 1.74 23.08
CA VAL A 136 -11.53 2.93 23.92
C VAL A 136 -12.83 3.68 24.09
N ALA A 137 -13.62 3.90 23.02
CA ALA A 137 -14.93 4.53 23.10
C ALA A 137 -15.88 3.75 24.03
N GLY A 138 -15.92 2.41 23.92
CA GLY A 138 -16.71 1.56 24.80
C GLY A 138 -16.27 1.63 26.26
N ARG A 139 -14.98 1.67 26.53
CA ARG A 139 -14.41 1.81 27.89
C ARG A 139 -14.76 3.16 28.51
N ILE A 140 -14.64 4.26 27.78
CA ILE A 140 -14.99 5.61 28.25
C ILE A 140 -16.48 5.69 28.54
N VAL A 141 -17.35 5.24 27.62
CA VAL A 141 -18.81 5.23 27.83
C VAL A 141 -19.18 4.39 29.06
N ARG A 142 -18.62 3.21 29.22
CA ARG A 142 -18.85 2.36 30.38
C ARG A 142 -18.34 3.01 31.66
N GLY A 143 -17.18 3.67 31.60
CA GLY A 143 -16.59 4.37 32.75
C GLY A 143 -17.40 5.57 33.21
N LEU A 144 -18.14 6.24 32.34
CA LEU A 144 -19.00 7.39 32.63
C LEU A 144 -20.46 7.00 32.93
N ALA A 145 -20.81 5.72 33.03
CA ALA A 145 -22.19 5.26 33.12
C ALA A 145 -22.95 5.78 34.35
N ASP A 146 -22.27 6.01 35.49
CA ASP A 146 -22.81 6.52 36.75
C ASP A 146 -22.30 7.93 37.09
N PHE A 147 -21.65 8.61 36.11
CA PHE A 147 -21.16 9.95 36.29
C PHE A 147 -22.26 10.98 36.05
N GLU A 148 -22.57 11.80 37.06
CA GLU A 148 -23.52 12.92 36.99
C GLU A 148 -22.86 14.22 37.46
N HIS A 149 -22.97 15.29 36.68
CA HIS A 149 -22.52 16.62 37.08
C HIS A 149 -23.38 17.70 36.44
N PRO A 150 -23.81 18.76 37.16
CA PRO A 150 -24.66 19.82 36.58
C PRO A 150 -24.05 20.54 35.38
N GLY A 151 -22.71 20.64 35.30
CA GLY A 151 -22.01 21.23 34.18
C GLY A 151 -21.97 20.38 32.92
N ALA A 152 -22.44 19.13 32.96
CA ALA A 152 -22.57 18.27 31.77
C ALA A 152 -23.87 18.52 30.99
N ASP A 153 -24.86 19.22 31.60
CA ASP A 153 -26.09 19.62 30.93
C ASP A 153 -25.86 20.95 30.16
N ARG A 154 -25.22 20.84 29.02
CA ARG A 154 -24.86 21.97 28.16
C ARG A 154 -25.13 21.68 26.69
N PHE A 155 -25.16 22.71 25.87
CA PHE A 155 -25.32 22.59 24.44
C PHE A 155 -23.95 22.71 23.73
N LEU A 156 -23.67 21.73 22.85
CA LEU A 156 -22.48 21.74 22.02
C LEU A 156 -22.88 21.64 20.54
N GLN A 157 -22.05 22.20 19.65
CA GLN A 157 -22.20 22.07 18.21
C GLN A 157 -22.19 20.59 17.76
N TRP A 158 -21.46 19.75 18.50
CA TRP A 158 -21.28 18.33 18.20
C TRP A 158 -22.37 17.43 18.83
N ASP A 159 -23.29 17.97 19.62
CA ASP A 159 -24.40 17.22 20.21
C ASP A 159 -25.39 16.75 19.13
N LEU A 160 -25.30 15.47 18.78
CA LEU A 160 -26.13 14.87 17.72
C LEU A 160 -27.63 14.85 18.01
N ARG A 161 -28.06 15.05 19.27
CA ARG A 161 -29.47 15.26 19.59
C ARG A 161 -30.02 16.53 18.88
N ARG A 162 -29.13 17.46 18.62
CA ARG A 162 -29.44 18.73 17.94
C ARG A 162 -28.71 18.91 16.60
N GLY A 163 -28.06 17.85 16.11
CA GLY A 163 -27.28 17.87 14.87
C GLY A 163 -28.07 18.44 13.68
N GLY A 164 -29.36 18.16 13.63
CA GLY A 164 -30.24 18.74 12.64
C GLY A 164 -30.37 20.27 12.71
N GLU A 165 -30.42 20.86 13.92
CA GLU A 165 -30.48 22.30 14.11
C GLU A 165 -29.18 22.98 13.67
N VAL A 166 -28.02 22.31 13.96
CA VAL A 166 -26.71 22.77 13.56
C VAL A 166 -26.59 22.77 12.03
N ILE A 167 -26.98 21.66 11.39
CA ILE A 167 -26.97 21.55 9.92
C ILE A 167 -27.84 22.66 9.30
N ASP A 168 -29.07 22.84 9.75
CA ASP A 168 -29.96 23.88 9.22
C ASP A 168 -29.38 25.29 9.38
N ALA A 169 -28.70 25.56 10.47
CA ALA A 169 -28.09 26.87 10.75
C ALA A 169 -26.85 27.15 9.87
N LEU A 170 -26.05 26.13 9.58
CA LEU A 170 -24.78 26.24 8.86
C LEU A 170 -24.89 25.90 7.37
N LEU A 171 -25.95 25.24 6.93
CA LEU A 171 -26.19 24.88 5.53
C LEU A 171 -26.03 26.04 4.52
N PRO A 172 -26.34 27.31 4.85
CA PRO A 172 -26.07 28.42 3.96
C PRO A 172 -24.60 28.70 3.63
N ALA A 173 -23.64 28.11 4.40
CA ALA A 173 -22.22 28.19 4.13
C ALA A 173 -21.77 27.28 2.96
N VAL A 174 -22.60 26.33 2.53
CA VAL A 174 -22.31 25.50 1.37
C VAL A 174 -22.68 26.27 0.10
N ASP A 175 -21.70 26.70 -0.67
CA ASP A 175 -21.90 27.53 -1.87
C ASP A 175 -22.52 26.77 -3.05
N ASP A 176 -22.17 25.50 -3.25
CA ASP A 176 -22.68 24.65 -4.33
C ASP A 176 -24.15 24.25 -4.07
N ASP A 177 -25.06 24.71 -4.91
CA ASP A 177 -26.49 24.45 -4.80
C ASP A 177 -26.84 22.95 -4.90
N ALA A 178 -26.13 22.19 -5.74
CA ALA A 178 -26.40 20.76 -5.92
C ALA A 178 -25.92 19.96 -4.69
N ARG A 179 -24.75 20.28 -4.16
CA ARG A 179 -24.22 19.72 -2.92
C ARG A 179 -25.11 20.08 -1.71
N ARG A 180 -25.55 21.32 -1.62
CA ARG A 180 -26.47 21.79 -0.57
C ARG A 180 -27.78 21.02 -0.58
N GLU A 181 -28.38 20.81 -1.76
CA GLU A 181 -29.63 20.07 -1.90
C GLU A 181 -29.47 18.59 -1.62
N ARG A 182 -28.35 18.00 -2.05
CA ARG A 182 -28.00 16.61 -1.71
C ARG A 182 -27.85 16.42 -0.20
N LEU A 183 -27.11 17.32 0.46
CA LEU A 183 -26.89 17.29 1.90
C LEU A 183 -28.25 17.40 2.64
N ARG A 184 -29.13 18.35 2.26
CA ARG A 184 -30.46 18.48 2.84
C ARG A 184 -31.26 17.21 2.71
N ARG A 185 -31.36 16.65 1.51
CA ARG A 185 -32.17 15.44 1.23
C ARG A 185 -31.69 14.24 2.06
N VAL A 186 -30.39 14.03 2.13
CA VAL A 186 -29.81 12.89 2.86
C VAL A 186 -30.02 13.03 4.37
N THR A 187 -29.77 14.22 4.91
CA THR A 187 -29.95 14.50 6.33
C THR A 187 -31.42 14.48 6.77
N ASP A 188 -32.34 14.93 5.93
CA ASP A 188 -33.78 14.83 6.21
C ASP A 188 -34.24 13.37 6.30
N ALA A 189 -33.73 12.49 5.42
CA ALA A 189 -34.01 11.06 5.48
C ALA A 189 -33.48 10.43 6.78
N ALA A 190 -32.23 10.77 7.16
CA ALA A 190 -31.62 10.30 8.40
C ALA A 190 -32.40 10.78 9.64
N ARG A 191 -32.82 12.04 9.68
CA ARG A 191 -33.67 12.59 10.75
C ARG A 191 -35.00 11.87 10.88
N GLN A 192 -35.67 11.55 9.77
CA GLN A 192 -36.93 10.81 9.77
C GLN A 192 -36.78 9.41 10.34
N GLN A 193 -35.68 8.71 10.05
CA GLN A 193 -35.39 7.42 10.64
C GLN A 193 -35.12 7.54 12.13
N LEU A 194 -34.23 8.46 12.52
CA LEU A 194 -33.88 8.72 13.91
C LEU A 194 -35.08 9.08 14.78
N ALA A 195 -36.02 9.91 14.27
CA ALA A 195 -37.21 10.33 15.00
C ALA A 195 -38.11 9.16 15.43
N ARG A 196 -38.00 7.99 14.79
CA ARG A 196 -38.81 6.82 15.12
C ARG A 196 -38.35 6.14 16.41
N VAL A 197 -37.05 6.27 16.77
CA VAL A 197 -36.44 5.58 17.89
C VAL A 197 -35.79 6.50 18.92
N ALA A 198 -35.77 7.81 18.66
CA ALA A 198 -35.06 8.80 19.49
C ALA A 198 -35.52 8.82 20.96
N ALA A 199 -36.79 8.50 21.23
CA ALA A 199 -37.33 8.46 22.59
C ALA A 199 -36.86 7.25 23.41
N ASP A 200 -36.37 6.20 22.73
CA ASP A 200 -35.94 4.95 23.34
C ASP A 200 -34.39 4.86 23.47
N LEU A 201 -33.67 5.91 23.05
CA LEU A 201 -32.21 5.98 23.13
C LEU A 201 -31.76 6.32 24.56
N ARG A 202 -30.79 5.56 25.06
CA ARG A 202 -30.19 5.79 26.38
C ARG A 202 -29.37 7.07 26.39
N VAL A 203 -29.50 7.83 27.49
CA VAL A 203 -28.79 9.11 27.73
C VAL A 203 -27.90 8.97 28.96
N GLN A 204 -26.66 9.45 28.84
CA GLN A 204 -25.73 9.61 29.97
C GLN A 204 -24.71 10.70 29.62
N THR A 205 -23.75 10.95 30.50
CA THR A 205 -22.56 11.75 30.17
C THR A 205 -21.65 10.96 29.23
N ILE A 206 -21.24 11.56 28.13
CA ILE A 206 -20.32 11.02 27.12
C ILE A 206 -19.14 11.96 26.91
N HIS A 207 -18.05 11.49 26.29
CA HIS A 207 -16.92 12.34 25.89
C HIS A 207 -17.33 13.31 24.76
N GLY A 208 -18.13 12.83 23.82
CA GLY A 208 -18.78 13.61 22.75
C GLY A 208 -17.93 13.87 21.50
N ASP A 209 -16.62 13.67 21.58
CA ASP A 209 -15.69 13.88 20.45
C ASP A 209 -14.49 12.91 20.53
N LEU A 210 -14.75 11.61 20.63
CA LEU A 210 -13.70 10.60 20.66
C LEU A 210 -13.28 10.23 19.22
N THR A 211 -12.34 11.02 18.71
CA THR A 211 -11.82 10.99 17.33
C THR A 211 -10.30 10.81 17.34
N ASP A 212 -9.68 10.72 16.16
CA ASP A 212 -8.24 10.57 15.97
C ASP A 212 -7.40 11.72 16.55
N ASP A 213 -7.97 12.91 16.69
CA ASP A 213 -7.35 14.07 17.33
C ASP A 213 -7.23 13.91 18.86
N ASN A 214 -8.15 13.17 19.46
CA ASN A 214 -8.34 13.08 20.91
C ASN A 214 -7.87 11.76 21.52
N VAL A 215 -7.21 10.90 20.74
CA VAL A 215 -6.62 9.64 21.20
C VAL A 215 -5.14 9.59 20.87
N VAL A 216 -4.36 8.93 21.72
CA VAL A 216 -2.90 8.81 21.55
C VAL A 216 -2.44 7.36 21.68
N SER A 217 -1.38 7.03 20.93
CA SER A 217 -0.66 5.76 21.00
C SER A 217 0.79 5.99 21.41
N ARG A 218 1.35 5.16 22.28
CA ARG A 218 2.77 5.23 22.63
C ARG A 218 3.64 4.56 21.57
N GLU A 219 4.88 5.00 21.42
CA GLU A 219 5.84 4.45 20.42
C GLU A 219 6.04 2.94 20.54
N ASP A 220 6.01 2.38 21.78
CA ASP A 220 6.24 0.96 22.02
C ASP A 220 5.05 0.06 21.64
N VAL A 221 3.86 0.65 21.41
CA VAL A 221 2.61 -0.03 21.03
C VAL A 221 1.81 0.80 20.01
N ALA A 222 2.48 1.26 18.97
CA ALA A 222 1.94 2.24 18.01
C ALA A 222 0.60 1.83 17.36
N GLU A 223 0.27 0.55 17.28
CA GLU A 223 -0.98 0.05 16.70
C GLU A 223 -2.15 0.04 17.70
N THR A 224 -1.90 0.33 18.99
CA THR A 224 -2.94 0.31 20.03
C THR A 224 -3.05 1.68 20.69
N ILE A 225 -4.27 2.19 20.80
CA ILE A 225 -4.55 3.43 21.54
C ILE A 225 -4.33 3.19 23.03
N THR A 226 -3.47 4.01 23.64
CA THR A 226 -3.13 3.89 25.07
C THR A 226 -3.77 4.97 25.92
N GLY A 227 -4.09 6.14 25.33
CA GLY A 227 -4.61 7.29 26.07
C GLY A 227 -5.68 8.08 25.34
N VAL A 228 -6.41 8.89 26.10
CA VAL A 228 -7.43 9.83 25.63
C VAL A 228 -7.15 11.21 26.18
N ILE A 229 -7.26 12.22 25.35
CA ILE A 229 -7.05 13.61 25.69
C ILE A 229 -8.29 14.45 25.34
N ASP A 230 -8.28 15.68 25.72
CA ASP A 230 -9.28 16.72 25.44
C ASP A 230 -10.74 16.37 25.82
N PHE A 231 -11.02 16.42 27.11
CA PHE A 231 -12.37 16.31 27.71
C PHE A 231 -13.18 17.60 27.59
N GLY A 232 -12.86 18.44 26.61
CA GLY A 232 -13.54 19.72 26.38
C GLY A 232 -15.03 19.58 26.05
N ASP A 233 -15.43 18.50 25.43
CA ASP A 233 -16.78 18.27 24.91
C ASP A 233 -17.63 17.32 25.77
N VAL A 234 -17.19 17.00 26.98
CA VAL A 234 -17.97 16.19 27.94
C VAL A 234 -19.33 16.81 28.21
N ALA A 235 -20.39 16.09 27.86
CA ALA A 235 -21.77 16.53 28.02
C ALA A 235 -22.75 15.34 28.11
N HIS A 236 -23.99 15.61 28.63
CA HIS A 236 -25.06 14.65 28.47
C HIS A 236 -25.39 14.47 26.98
N GLY A 237 -25.49 13.22 26.56
CA GLY A 237 -25.76 12.83 25.17
C GLY A 237 -26.33 11.44 25.04
N TRP A 238 -26.75 11.05 23.85
CA TRP A 238 -27.07 9.65 23.57
C TRP A 238 -25.81 8.82 23.62
N ILE A 239 -25.85 7.68 24.31
CA ILE A 239 -24.73 6.73 24.37
C ILE A 239 -24.22 6.39 22.97
N ILE A 240 -25.15 6.13 22.06
CA ILE A 240 -24.85 5.74 20.67
C ILE A 240 -24.23 6.89 19.85
N ALA A 241 -24.35 8.14 20.31
CA ALA A 241 -23.73 9.28 19.63
C ALA A 241 -22.20 9.27 19.75
N GLU A 242 -21.66 8.75 20.85
CA GLU A 242 -20.20 8.54 20.99
C GLU A 242 -19.69 7.60 19.91
N LEU A 243 -20.32 6.42 19.78
CA LEU A 243 -19.95 5.45 18.75
C LEU A 243 -20.16 6.02 17.34
N ALA A 244 -21.20 6.82 17.12
CA ALA A 244 -21.43 7.45 15.82
C ALA A 244 -20.33 8.47 15.46
N ALA A 245 -19.82 9.23 16.43
CA ALA A 245 -18.71 10.15 16.24
C ALA A 245 -17.41 9.38 15.88
N THR A 246 -17.12 8.33 16.61
CA THR A 246 -15.95 7.45 16.38
C THR A 246 -16.03 6.77 14.99
N CYS A 247 -17.21 6.24 14.62
CA CYS A 247 -17.41 5.66 13.27
C CYS A 247 -17.28 6.70 12.16
N ALA A 248 -17.78 7.93 12.36
CA ALA A 248 -17.61 9.01 11.39
C ALA A 248 -16.14 9.38 11.20
N CYS A 249 -15.32 9.34 12.27
CA CYS A 249 -13.87 9.50 12.20
C CYS A 249 -13.23 8.38 11.35
N VAL A 250 -13.62 7.12 11.56
CA VAL A 250 -13.14 5.99 10.74
C VAL A 250 -13.49 6.19 9.26
N LEU A 251 -14.70 6.64 8.93
CA LEU A 251 -15.08 6.96 7.54
C LEU A 251 -14.26 8.12 6.97
N TYR A 252 -13.99 9.15 7.78
CA TYR A 252 -13.14 10.27 7.37
C TYR A 252 -11.70 9.85 7.04
N ARG A 253 -11.15 8.91 7.83
CA ARG A 253 -9.78 8.39 7.67
C ARG A 253 -9.66 7.27 6.63
N SER A 254 -10.74 6.54 6.37
CA SER A 254 -10.76 5.36 5.49
C SER A 254 -12.01 5.32 4.61
N PRO A 255 -12.26 6.36 3.80
CA PRO A 255 -13.50 6.46 3.01
C PRO A 255 -13.61 5.37 1.93
N GLN A 256 -12.49 4.76 1.51
CA GLN A 256 -12.46 3.65 0.54
C GLN A 256 -12.96 2.33 1.14
N HIS A 257 -13.01 2.22 2.47
CA HIS A 257 -13.40 1.02 3.20
C HIS A 257 -14.55 1.30 4.19
N PRO A 258 -15.75 1.68 3.70
CA PRO A 258 -16.85 2.13 4.57
C PRO A 258 -17.31 1.07 5.58
N LEU A 259 -17.08 -0.21 5.32
CA LEU A 259 -17.43 -1.31 6.22
C LEU A 259 -16.43 -1.52 7.35
N ALA A 260 -15.28 -0.83 7.35
CA ALA A 260 -14.31 -0.87 8.45
C ALA A 260 -14.89 -0.41 9.80
N ILE A 261 -15.94 0.41 9.78
CA ILE A 261 -16.68 0.80 10.98
C ILE A 261 -17.26 -0.38 11.76
N LEU A 262 -17.47 -1.54 11.13
CA LEU A 262 -18.03 -2.71 11.80
C LEU A 262 -17.07 -3.25 12.84
N ASP A 263 -15.76 -3.21 12.60
CA ASP A 263 -14.75 -3.61 13.58
C ASP A 263 -14.78 -2.67 14.81
N THR A 264 -14.95 -1.37 14.58
CA THR A 264 -15.15 -0.37 15.63
C THR A 264 -16.43 -0.65 16.45
N ILE A 265 -17.54 -1.00 15.77
CA ILE A 265 -18.82 -1.29 16.38
C ILE A 265 -18.76 -2.58 17.21
N GLU A 266 -18.13 -3.64 16.70
CA GLU A 266 -17.93 -4.90 17.44
C GLU A 266 -17.10 -4.67 18.70
N ALA A 267 -15.99 -3.92 18.60
CA ALA A 267 -15.14 -3.61 19.75
C ALA A 267 -15.86 -2.77 20.81
N PHE A 268 -16.64 -1.77 20.41
CA PHE A 268 -17.47 -0.96 21.31
C PHE A 268 -18.54 -1.81 22.02
N ALA A 269 -19.26 -2.65 21.26
CA ALA A 269 -20.36 -3.47 21.77
C ALA A 269 -19.90 -4.52 22.80
N ALA A 270 -18.63 -4.91 22.80
CA ALA A 270 -18.02 -5.75 23.81
C ALA A 270 -18.04 -5.11 25.21
N HIS A 271 -18.06 -3.77 25.29
CA HIS A 271 -18.14 -3.01 26.55
C HIS A 271 -19.54 -2.51 26.85
N VAL A 272 -20.31 -2.12 25.83
CA VAL A 272 -21.62 -1.50 25.93
C VAL A 272 -22.58 -2.18 24.96
N PRO A 273 -23.32 -3.21 25.40
CA PRO A 273 -24.32 -3.87 24.57
C PRO A 273 -25.35 -2.88 24.01
N LEU A 274 -25.58 -2.91 22.71
CA LEU A 274 -26.48 -2.00 22.03
C LEU A 274 -27.93 -2.51 22.05
N THR A 275 -28.89 -1.60 22.25
CA THR A 275 -30.32 -1.90 22.17
C THR A 275 -30.79 -1.87 20.70
N ASP A 276 -31.96 -2.45 20.41
CA ASP A 276 -32.56 -2.39 19.08
C ASP A 276 -32.75 -0.96 18.56
N ALA A 277 -33.15 -0.04 19.45
CA ALA A 277 -33.30 1.38 19.11
C ALA A 277 -31.94 2.01 18.71
N GLU A 278 -30.88 1.68 19.44
CA GLU A 278 -29.53 2.16 19.16
C GLU A 278 -28.95 1.58 17.87
N LEU A 279 -29.20 0.30 17.57
CA LEU A 279 -28.83 -0.31 16.30
C LEU A 279 -29.49 0.37 15.10
N THR A 280 -30.78 0.72 15.23
CA THR A 280 -31.51 1.44 14.18
C THR A 280 -31.06 2.91 14.07
N ALA A 281 -30.65 3.55 15.18
CA ALA A 281 -30.20 4.94 15.22
C ALA A 281 -28.78 5.16 14.71
N LEU A 282 -27.89 4.15 14.79
CA LEU A 282 -26.46 4.32 14.59
C LEU A 282 -26.12 4.86 13.22
N TRP A 283 -26.62 4.23 12.14
CA TRP A 283 -26.29 4.71 10.79
C TRP A 283 -26.84 6.12 10.50
N PRO A 284 -28.10 6.45 10.78
CA PRO A 284 -28.58 7.84 10.73
C PRO A 284 -27.71 8.84 11.48
N LEU A 285 -27.21 8.50 12.68
CA LEU A 285 -26.33 9.38 13.46
C LEU A 285 -24.96 9.55 12.82
N ILE A 286 -24.37 8.51 12.21
CA ILE A 286 -23.12 8.61 11.45
C ILE A 286 -23.31 9.59 10.26
N VAL A 287 -24.40 9.46 9.51
CA VAL A 287 -24.72 10.38 8.41
C VAL A 287 -24.87 11.83 8.92
N LEU A 288 -25.54 12.04 10.04
CA LEU A 288 -25.70 13.37 10.63
C LEU A 288 -24.36 13.92 11.13
N ARG A 289 -23.48 13.09 11.72
CA ARG A 289 -22.15 13.52 12.19
C ARG A 289 -21.28 13.96 11.01
N THR A 290 -21.22 13.17 9.94
CA THR A 290 -20.46 13.55 8.74
C THR A 290 -21.01 14.82 8.09
N ALA A 291 -22.34 15.03 8.10
CA ALA A 291 -22.97 16.25 7.61
C ALA A 291 -22.61 17.47 8.47
N VAL A 292 -22.57 17.32 9.82
CA VAL A 292 -22.14 18.40 10.74
C VAL A 292 -20.68 18.77 10.47
N LEU A 293 -19.79 17.80 10.22
CA LEU A 293 -18.40 18.08 9.84
C LEU A 293 -18.36 18.95 8.57
N VAL A 294 -19.05 18.54 7.51
CA VAL A 294 -19.09 19.28 6.24
C VAL A 294 -19.55 20.73 6.42
N VAL A 295 -20.71 20.96 7.08
CA VAL A 295 -21.21 22.32 7.23
C VAL A 295 -20.35 23.19 8.14
N SER A 296 -19.66 22.56 9.09
CA SER A 296 -18.70 23.25 9.97
C SER A 296 -17.42 23.63 9.24
N GLY A 297 -16.87 22.72 8.42
CA GLY A 297 -15.70 22.97 7.57
C GLY A 297 -15.96 24.06 6.53
N GLU A 298 -17.11 24.02 5.84
CA GLU A 298 -17.50 25.07 4.89
C GLU A 298 -17.64 26.44 5.59
N GLN A 299 -18.18 26.48 6.81
CA GLN A 299 -18.23 27.71 7.58
C GLN A 299 -16.84 28.20 7.97
N GLN A 300 -15.93 27.31 8.37
CA GLN A 300 -14.57 27.65 8.77
C GLN A 300 -13.79 28.30 7.62
N VAL A 301 -13.89 27.73 6.41
CA VAL A 301 -13.28 28.32 5.20
C VAL A 301 -13.78 29.75 4.94
N HIS A 302 -15.08 30.01 5.14
CA HIS A 302 -15.64 31.36 5.00
C HIS A 302 -15.10 32.36 6.03
N LEU A 303 -14.69 31.88 7.21
CA LEU A 303 -14.18 32.74 8.31
C LEU A 303 -12.69 33.01 8.22
N ASP A 304 -11.88 32.04 7.81
CA ASP A 304 -10.41 32.10 7.83
C ASP A 304 -9.77 32.54 6.50
N GLY A 305 -10.54 32.60 5.40
CA GLY A 305 -10.03 32.99 4.07
C GLY A 305 -9.14 31.92 3.42
N ASP A 306 -8.21 32.32 2.56
CA ASP A 306 -7.30 31.41 1.82
C ASP A 306 -6.38 30.66 2.80
N ASN A 307 -6.78 29.45 3.17
CA ASN A 307 -6.04 28.51 4.00
C ASN A 307 -6.04 27.13 3.36
N ASP A 308 -4.92 26.72 2.76
CA ASP A 308 -4.76 25.43 2.05
C ASP A 308 -5.10 24.22 2.92
N TYR A 309 -4.83 24.30 4.23
CA TYR A 309 -5.18 23.24 5.19
C TYR A 309 -6.69 23.08 5.38
N ALA A 310 -7.42 24.20 5.47
CA ALA A 310 -8.88 24.16 5.56
C ALA A 310 -9.52 23.57 4.29
N ASP A 311 -8.96 23.85 3.11
CA ASP A 311 -9.43 23.29 1.84
C ASP A 311 -9.18 21.77 1.74
N ALA A 312 -8.06 21.27 2.21
CA ALA A 312 -7.75 19.83 2.21
C ALA A 312 -8.69 19.05 3.16
N ASN A 313 -8.97 19.57 4.36
CA ASN A 313 -9.91 18.96 5.31
C ASN A 313 -11.33 18.97 4.76
N ARG A 314 -11.76 20.07 4.15
CA ARG A 314 -13.07 20.17 3.50
C ARG A 314 -13.30 19.07 2.45
N ALA A 315 -12.30 18.80 1.62
CA ALA A 315 -12.40 17.74 0.61
C ALA A 315 -12.61 16.36 1.25
N ARG A 316 -11.92 16.06 2.34
CA ARG A 316 -12.05 14.80 3.10
C ARG A 316 -13.40 14.70 3.81
N GLU A 317 -13.89 15.79 4.40
CA GLU A 317 -15.20 15.84 5.05
C GLU A 317 -16.34 15.54 4.05
N TRP A 318 -16.28 16.14 2.85
CA TRP A 318 -17.20 15.82 1.77
C TRP A 318 -17.11 14.37 1.33
N LEU A 319 -15.91 13.82 1.20
CA LEU A 319 -15.74 12.43 0.81
C LEU A 319 -16.33 11.48 1.87
N ALA A 320 -16.12 11.74 3.15
CA ALA A 320 -16.70 10.95 4.24
C ALA A 320 -18.25 11.02 4.22
N PHE A 321 -18.81 12.21 4.02
CA PHE A 321 -20.26 12.39 3.88
C PHE A 321 -20.81 11.67 2.65
N ASP A 322 -20.19 11.83 1.49
CA ASP A 322 -20.62 11.17 0.26
C ASP A 322 -20.55 9.64 0.40
N THR A 323 -19.50 9.12 1.01
CA THR A 323 -19.35 7.68 1.32
C THR A 323 -20.49 7.19 2.20
N ALA A 324 -20.84 7.93 3.27
CA ALA A 324 -21.97 7.57 4.12
C ALA A 324 -23.32 7.69 3.39
N ALA A 325 -23.50 8.74 2.58
CA ALA A 325 -24.73 9.03 1.85
C ALA A 325 -25.03 8.02 0.73
N ASP A 326 -24.01 7.40 0.16
CA ASP A 326 -24.15 6.42 -0.93
C ASP A 326 -24.52 5.02 -0.44
N GLN A 327 -24.42 4.75 0.87
CA GLN A 327 -24.81 3.46 1.44
C GLN A 327 -26.32 3.39 1.69
N THR A 328 -26.90 2.21 1.46
CA THR A 328 -28.31 1.95 1.80
C THR A 328 -28.44 1.72 3.30
N ALA A 329 -29.15 2.59 4.01
CA ALA A 329 -29.29 2.53 5.46
C ALA A 329 -29.80 1.16 5.99
N ALA A 330 -30.81 0.57 5.31
CA ALA A 330 -31.32 -0.76 5.68
C ALA A 330 -30.27 -1.86 5.52
N GLN A 331 -29.43 -1.77 4.51
CA GLN A 331 -28.35 -2.75 4.29
C GLN A 331 -27.28 -2.62 5.37
N ILE A 332 -26.87 -1.39 5.71
CA ILE A 332 -25.87 -1.17 6.76
C ILE A 332 -26.41 -1.57 8.13
N GLU A 333 -27.66 -1.23 8.48
CA GLU A 333 -28.27 -1.69 9.73
C GLU A 333 -28.30 -3.22 9.82
N ALA A 334 -28.66 -3.90 8.74
CA ALA A 334 -28.65 -5.36 8.70
C ALA A 334 -27.23 -5.95 8.84
N LEU A 335 -26.22 -5.32 8.25
CA LEU A 335 -24.82 -5.70 8.42
C LEU A 335 -24.34 -5.49 9.84
N ILE A 336 -24.68 -4.36 10.49
CA ILE A 336 -24.35 -4.09 11.89
C ILE A 336 -24.98 -5.14 12.80
N ARG A 337 -26.25 -5.46 12.61
CA ARG A 337 -26.95 -6.49 13.39
C ARG A 337 -26.30 -7.85 13.23
N LEU A 338 -25.94 -8.21 12.00
CA LEU A 338 -25.24 -9.48 11.72
C LEU A 338 -23.85 -9.52 12.32
N ALA A 339 -23.12 -8.41 12.29
CA ALA A 339 -21.77 -8.29 12.88
C ALA A 339 -21.78 -8.60 14.39
N LEU A 340 -22.84 -8.14 15.07
CA LEU A 340 -23.00 -8.32 16.53
C LEU A 340 -23.64 -9.65 16.94
N THR A 341 -24.08 -10.48 15.98
CA THR A 341 -24.65 -11.80 16.28
C THR A 341 -23.60 -12.90 16.07
N ASP A 342 -23.45 -13.78 17.02
CA ASP A 342 -22.46 -14.90 16.97
C ASP A 342 -22.95 -16.10 16.12
N GLU A 343 -23.77 -15.85 15.08
CA GLU A 343 -24.38 -16.90 14.28
C GLU A 343 -23.49 -17.30 13.07
N GLY A 344 -22.47 -18.08 13.35
CA GLY A 344 -21.65 -18.80 12.37
C GLY A 344 -22.24 -20.13 11.91
N ALA A 345 -23.57 -20.35 12.00
CA ALA A 345 -24.19 -21.62 11.62
C ALA A 345 -23.95 -21.92 10.12
N PRO A 346 -23.37 -23.08 9.74
CA PRO A 346 -23.19 -23.46 8.36
C PRO A 346 -24.53 -23.59 7.62
N VAL A 347 -24.48 -23.47 6.29
CA VAL A 347 -25.63 -23.82 5.43
C VAL A 347 -25.99 -25.28 5.66
N VAL A 348 -27.28 -25.54 5.85
CA VAL A 348 -27.78 -26.90 6.05
C VAL A 348 -27.47 -27.73 4.81
N VAL A 349 -26.79 -28.86 4.99
CA VAL A 349 -26.55 -29.82 3.89
C VAL A 349 -27.89 -30.38 3.48
N SER A 350 -28.24 -30.21 2.21
CA SER A 350 -29.50 -30.74 1.67
C SER A 350 -29.31 -32.18 1.14
N ASN A 351 -30.31 -33.03 1.41
CA ASN A 351 -30.40 -34.35 0.75
C ASN A 351 -30.94 -34.23 -0.69
N HIS A 352 -31.38 -33.05 -1.10
CA HIS A 352 -31.91 -32.76 -2.42
C HIS A 352 -31.07 -31.65 -3.07
N PRO A 353 -30.02 -31.99 -3.82
CA PRO A 353 -29.18 -30.99 -4.49
C PRO A 353 -30.00 -30.21 -5.51
N LEU A 354 -29.62 -28.92 -5.70
CA LEU A 354 -30.30 -27.98 -6.61
C LEU A 354 -30.37 -28.51 -8.07
N PHE A 355 -29.35 -29.25 -8.49
CA PHE A 355 -29.24 -29.89 -9.79
C PHE A 355 -28.99 -31.40 -9.64
N GLY A 356 -29.00 -32.15 -10.73
CA GLY A 356 -28.51 -33.52 -10.75
C GLY A 356 -27.04 -33.61 -10.32
N PRO A 357 -26.47 -34.84 -10.21
CA PRO A 357 -25.10 -35.01 -9.77
C PRO A 357 -24.11 -34.18 -10.57
N LEU A 358 -23.31 -33.35 -9.85
CA LEU A 358 -22.23 -32.54 -10.43
C LEU A 358 -20.89 -33.22 -10.14
N GLU A 359 -20.08 -33.43 -11.19
CA GLU A 359 -18.78 -34.07 -11.04
C GLU A 359 -17.72 -33.07 -10.51
N PRO A 360 -16.89 -33.44 -9.52
CA PRO A 360 -15.83 -32.56 -9.03
C PRO A 360 -14.83 -32.09 -10.10
N ALA A 361 -14.62 -32.90 -11.14
CA ALA A 361 -13.74 -32.54 -12.27
C ALA A 361 -14.25 -31.33 -13.07
N ALA A 362 -15.53 -30.99 -12.93
CA ALA A 362 -16.16 -29.85 -13.59
C ALA A 362 -15.99 -28.51 -12.81
N ILE A 363 -15.35 -28.53 -11.65
CA ILE A 363 -15.03 -27.32 -10.90
C ILE A 363 -13.85 -26.61 -11.56
N ILE A 364 -14.12 -25.44 -12.12
CA ILE A 364 -13.11 -24.64 -12.82
C ILE A 364 -12.35 -23.72 -11.85
N ASP A 365 -11.08 -23.48 -12.17
CA ASP A 365 -10.19 -22.59 -11.44
C ASP A 365 -10.04 -21.26 -12.20
N LEU A 366 -10.55 -20.17 -11.63
CA LEU A 366 -10.47 -18.82 -12.17
C LEU A 366 -9.59 -17.90 -11.30
N SER A 367 -8.83 -18.50 -10.38
CA SER A 367 -7.93 -17.77 -9.47
C SER A 367 -6.65 -17.27 -10.17
N VAL A 368 -5.88 -16.51 -9.43
CA VAL A 368 -4.59 -15.99 -9.87
C VAL A 368 -3.59 -17.08 -10.26
N THR A 369 -3.73 -18.28 -9.72
CA THR A 369 -2.84 -19.43 -9.98
C THR A 369 -3.27 -20.28 -11.18
N SER A 370 -4.44 -20.01 -11.76
CA SER A 370 -4.99 -20.81 -12.85
C SER A 370 -4.17 -20.73 -14.13
N ALA A 371 -3.78 -21.88 -14.68
CA ALA A 371 -3.03 -21.97 -15.92
C ALA A 371 -3.84 -21.54 -17.16
N VAL A 372 -5.18 -21.51 -17.08
CA VAL A 372 -6.03 -21.02 -18.18
C VAL A 372 -5.81 -19.55 -18.49
N PHE A 373 -5.23 -18.83 -17.56
CA PHE A 373 -4.93 -17.39 -17.65
C PHE A 373 -3.49 -17.11 -18.08
N ASP A 374 -2.73 -18.10 -18.43
CA ASP A 374 -1.37 -17.90 -18.93
C ASP A 374 -1.36 -17.05 -20.21
N ALA A 375 -0.24 -16.42 -20.48
CA ALA A 375 -0.06 -15.50 -21.61
C ALA A 375 -1.02 -14.28 -21.61
N GLY A 376 -1.63 -13.94 -20.48
CA GLY A 376 -2.47 -12.75 -20.33
C GLY A 376 -3.91 -12.89 -20.80
N SER A 377 -4.39 -14.10 -21.03
CA SER A 377 -5.78 -14.36 -21.50
C SER A 377 -6.84 -13.83 -20.53
N TRP A 378 -6.53 -13.68 -19.23
CA TRP A 378 -7.42 -13.10 -18.22
C TRP A 378 -7.84 -11.65 -18.49
N LEU A 379 -7.13 -10.96 -19.41
CA LEU A 379 -7.47 -9.59 -19.83
C LEU A 379 -8.56 -9.55 -20.89
N GLU A 380 -8.95 -10.71 -21.44
CA GLU A 380 -9.96 -10.76 -22.48
C GLU A 380 -11.37 -10.66 -21.88
N PRO A 381 -12.22 -9.75 -22.40
CA PRO A 381 -13.60 -9.64 -21.93
C PRO A 381 -14.36 -10.96 -22.01
N GLY A 382 -15.07 -11.32 -20.93
CA GLY A 382 -15.90 -12.53 -20.86
C GLY A 382 -15.10 -13.84 -20.83
N ILE A 383 -13.83 -13.80 -20.46
CA ILE A 383 -12.98 -15.02 -20.41
C ILE A 383 -13.52 -16.06 -19.44
N ASP A 384 -14.02 -15.67 -18.25
CA ASP A 384 -14.57 -16.59 -17.26
C ASP A 384 -15.71 -17.43 -17.85
N GLU A 385 -16.64 -16.77 -18.55
CA GLU A 385 -17.74 -17.43 -19.21
C GLU A 385 -17.27 -18.37 -20.32
N ARG A 386 -16.29 -17.96 -21.14
CA ARG A 386 -15.72 -18.83 -22.20
C ARG A 386 -15.09 -20.08 -21.62
N VAL A 387 -14.27 -19.92 -20.58
CA VAL A 387 -13.64 -21.07 -19.89
C VAL A 387 -14.70 -22.02 -19.33
N ALA A 388 -15.75 -21.48 -18.71
CA ALA A 388 -16.84 -22.26 -18.14
C ALA A 388 -17.65 -23.01 -19.22
N VAL A 389 -17.98 -22.33 -20.31
CA VAL A 389 -18.71 -22.93 -21.44
C VAL A 389 -17.88 -24.01 -22.12
N ASP A 390 -16.58 -23.78 -22.34
CA ASP A 390 -15.69 -24.80 -22.90
C ASP A 390 -15.58 -26.05 -22.00
N ALA A 391 -15.47 -25.85 -20.68
CA ALA A 391 -15.49 -26.96 -19.72
C ALA A 391 -16.83 -27.70 -19.73
N ALA A 392 -17.97 -26.96 -19.71
CA ALA A 392 -19.29 -27.55 -19.76
C ALA A 392 -19.52 -28.33 -21.07
N ALA A 393 -19.02 -27.85 -22.19
CA ALA A 393 -19.11 -28.56 -23.48
C ALA A 393 -18.37 -29.90 -23.48
N HIS A 394 -17.29 -30.02 -22.71
CA HIS A 394 -16.50 -31.25 -22.62
C HIS A 394 -17.00 -32.23 -21.53
N LEU A 395 -17.46 -31.68 -20.40
CA LEU A 395 -17.80 -32.46 -19.18
C LEU A 395 -19.30 -32.57 -18.92
N GLY A 396 -20.13 -31.92 -19.72
CA GLY A 396 -21.60 -31.86 -19.56
C GLY A 396 -22.06 -30.74 -18.60
N HIS A 397 -21.18 -30.24 -17.76
CA HIS A 397 -21.42 -29.12 -16.87
C HIS A 397 -20.09 -28.48 -16.40
N ALA A 398 -20.16 -27.26 -15.88
CA ALA A 398 -19.04 -26.62 -15.21
C ALA A 398 -19.54 -25.79 -14.02
N VAL A 399 -18.72 -25.66 -12.98
CA VAL A 399 -19.05 -24.94 -11.76
C VAL A 399 -17.88 -24.05 -11.36
N THR A 400 -18.14 -22.77 -11.07
CA THR A 400 -17.14 -21.87 -10.50
C THR A 400 -17.03 -22.09 -8.99
N ARG A 401 -15.99 -21.55 -8.37
CA ARG A 401 -15.74 -21.72 -6.93
C ARG A 401 -16.35 -20.57 -6.11
N TYR A 402 -16.95 -20.91 -4.98
CA TYR A 402 -17.30 -19.94 -3.96
C TYR A 402 -16.03 -19.44 -3.23
N GLY A 403 -16.02 -18.16 -2.87
CA GLY A 403 -14.91 -17.57 -2.09
C GLY A 403 -13.59 -17.47 -2.85
N GLU A 404 -13.62 -17.61 -4.17
CA GLU A 404 -12.47 -17.50 -5.06
C GLU A 404 -12.21 -16.03 -5.43
N TYR A 405 -10.93 -15.63 -5.36
CA TYR A 405 -10.48 -14.35 -5.88
C TYR A 405 -10.21 -14.48 -7.38
N ARG A 406 -11.12 -13.98 -8.20
CA ARG A 406 -11.06 -14.13 -9.66
C ARG A 406 -10.10 -13.16 -10.31
N LEU A 407 -9.12 -13.70 -11.05
CA LEU A 407 -8.09 -12.90 -11.73
C LEU A 407 -8.68 -11.96 -12.79
N SER A 408 -9.74 -12.36 -13.48
CA SER A 408 -10.42 -11.53 -14.49
C SER A 408 -11.03 -10.23 -13.94
N GLN A 409 -11.24 -10.15 -12.61
CA GLN A 409 -11.76 -8.98 -11.91
C GLN A 409 -10.65 -8.03 -11.42
N THR A 410 -9.37 -8.39 -11.63
CA THR A 410 -8.23 -7.57 -11.26
C THR A 410 -8.23 -6.25 -12.03
N ARG A 411 -8.15 -5.14 -11.30
CA ARG A 411 -7.91 -3.79 -11.85
C ARG A 411 -6.43 -3.48 -11.86
N ARG A 412 -5.98 -2.72 -12.85
CA ARG A 412 -4.58 -2.29 -13.00
C ARG A 412 -4.49 -0.78 -13.05
N ASP A 413 -3.33 -0.25 -12.71
CA ASP A 413 -3.04 1.19 -12.78
C ASP A 413 -4.08 2.03 -12.01
N THR A 414 -4.41 1.59 -10.79
CA THR A 414 -5.35 2.26 -9.90
C THR A 414 -4.96 2.03 -8.44
N ALA A 415 -5.27 3.01 -7.60
CA ALA A 415 -5.18 2.89 -6.14
C ALA A 415 -6.39 2.14 -5.55
N ASP A 416 -7.48 1.99 -6.32
CA ASP A 416 -8.68 1.29 -5.86
C ASP A 416 -8.43 -0.20 -5.68
N GLU A 417 -8.95 -0.75 -4.60
CA GLU A 417 -8.92 -2.19 -4.36
C GLU A 417 -9.73 -2.94 -5.44
N SER A 418 -9.19 -4.05 -5.94
CA SER A 418 -9.88 -4.90 -6.91
C SER A 418 -11.02 -5.66 -6.25
N ILE A 419 -12.18 -5.70 -6.88
CA ILE A 419 -13.39 -6.40 -6.39
C ILE A 419 -13.38 -7.83 -6.93
N THR A 420 -12.60 -8.71 -6.31
CA THR A 420 -12.25 -10.03 -6.88
C THR A 420 -12.93 -11.22 -6.21
N LEU A 421 -13.37 -11.09 -4.93
CA LEU A 421 -13.91 -12.22 -4.17
C LEU A 421 -15.34 -12.55 -4.60
N ALA A 422 -15.57 -13.77 -5.10
CA ALA A 422 -16.88 -14.27 -5.50
C ALA A 422 -17.68 -14.79 -4.29
N LEU A 423 -18.87 -14.24 -4.06
CA LEU A 423 -19.81 -14.62 -2.97
C LEU A 423 -20.91 -15.58 -3.41
N GLY A 424 -20.70 -16.28 -4.48
CA GLY A 424 -21.62 -17.25 -5.02
C GLY A 424 -20.89 -18.17 -5.98
N VAL A 425 -21.64 -19.08 -6.58
CA VAL A 425 -21.15 -19.97 -7.63
C VAL A 425 -21.98 -19.79 -8.89
N GLU A 426 -21.36 -19.97 -10.03
CA GLU A 426 -22.04 -20.06 -11.32
C GLU A 426 -21.99 -21.49 -11.79
N VAL A 427 -23.13 -22.04 -12.19
CA VAL A 427 -23.28 -23.38 -12.71
C VAL A 427 -23.68 -23.29 -14.17
N TYR A 428 -22.91 -23.93 -15.03
CA TYR A 428 -23.10 -23.99 -16.48
C TYR A 428 -23.47 -25.39 -16.86
N LEU A 429 -24.67 -25.56 -17.43
CA LEU A 429 -25.23 -26.90 -17.77
C LEU A 429 -26.23 -26.76 -18.90
N SER A 430 -26.82 -27.92 -19.35
CA SER A 430 -27.86 -27.92 -20.37
C SER A 430 -29.10 -27.14 -19.89
N ALA A 431 -29.68 -26.35 -20.78
CA ALA A 431 -30.91 -25.59 -20.51
C ALA A 431 -32.12 -26.49 -20.15
N GLU A 432 -32.09 -27.79 -20.49
CA GLU A 432 -33.12 -28.74 -20.13
C GLU A 432 -32.94 -29.37 -18.75
N SER A 433 -31.88 -29.02 -18.02
CA SER A 433 -31.62 -29.59 -16.70
C SER A 433 -32.68 -29.17 -15.70
N PRO A 434 -33.23 -30.12 -14.87
CA PRO A 434 -34.21 -29.77 -13.86
C PRO A 434 -33.56 -28.99 -12.72
N VAL A 435 -34.28 -28.00 -12.20
CA VAL A 435 -33.91 -27.24 -11.01
C VAL A 435 -34.82 -27.64 -9.85
N MET A 436 -34.24 -28.16 -8.77
CA MET A 436 -34.97 -28.67 -7.61
C MET A 436 -34.79 -27.72 -6.40
N ALA A 437 -35.79 -27.65 -5.53
CA ALA A 437 -35.65 -26.92 -4.26
C ALA A 437 -34.71 -27.69 -3.33
N PRO A 438 -33.57 -27.10 -2.88
CA PRO A 438 -32.67 -27.80 -1.99
C PRO A 438 -33.10 -27.71 -0.51
N ILE A 439 -34.04 -26.82 -0.19
CA ILE A 439 -34.57 -26.55 1.17
C ILE A 439 -36.08 -26.35 1.12
N ASP A 440 -36.74 -26.49 2.26
CA ASP A 440 -38.10 -26.04 2.46
C ASP A 440 -38.09 -24.51 2.47
N ALA A 441 -38.93 -23.88 1.64
CA ALA A 441 -38.89 -22.42 1.46
C ALA A 441 -40.19 -21.86 0.90
N THR A 442 -40.41 -20.56 1.07
CA THR A 442 -41.40 -19.79 0.29
C THR A 442 -40.70 -19.25 -0.97
N VAL A 443 -41.33 -19.44 -2.12
CA VAL A 443 -40.80 -18.94 -3.41
C VAL A 443 -41.21 -17.49 -3.60
N VAL A 444 -40.27 -16.63 -3.88
CA VAL A 444 -40.48 -15.22 -4.21
C VAL A 444 -39.87 -14.94 -5.57
N VAL A 445 -40.67 -14.66 -6.57
CA VAL A 445 -40.20 -14.26 -7.89
C VAL A 445 -39.86 -12.77 -7.86
N VAL A 446 -38.59 -12.44 -8.08
CA VAL A 446 -38.08 -11.07 -8.03
C VAL A 446 -38.19 -10.39 -9.39
N ASP A 447 -37.85 -11.12 -10.44
CA ASP A 447 -37.96 -10.69 -11.84
C ASP A 447 -38.08 -11.93 -12.75
N ALA A 448 -38.01 -11.75 -14.07
CA ALA A 448 -38.24 -12.79 -15.07
C ALA A 448 -37.26 -14.00 -15.02
N ASP A 449 -36.05 -13.80 -14.43
CA ASP A 449 -35.01 -14.84 -14.37
C ASP A 449 -34.37 -14.97 -12.98
N THR A 450 -34.89 -14.26 -11.98
CA THR A 450 -34.35 -14.28 -10.61
C THR A 450 -35.43 -14.65 -9.61
N VAL A 451 -35.17 -15.73 -8.88
CA VAL A 451 -36.03 -16.23 -7.81
C VAL A 451 -35.26 -16.24 -6.48
N ARG A 452 -35.96 -15.90 -5.42
CA ARG A 452 -35.47 -16.01 -4.05
C ARG A 452 -36.28 -17.08 -3.30
N LEU A 453 -35.59 -18.02 -2.68
CA LEU A 453 -36.16 -19.00 -1.78
C LEU A 453 -35.97 -18.54 -0.34
N GLU A 454 -37.04 -18.17 0.34
CA GLU A 454 -37.02 -17.77 1.75
C GLU A 454 -37.16 -19.02 2.62
N GLY A 455 -36.04 -19.48 3.22
CA GLY A 455 -36.04 -20.68 4.05
C GLY A 455 -34.95 -20.69 5.10
N GLY A 456 -35.18 -21.43 6.21
CA GLY A 456 -34.18 -21.59 7.25
C GLY A 456 -33.66 -20.26 7.82
N ASN A 457 -32.33 -20.12 7.96
CA ASN A 457 -31.64 -18.93 8.48
C ASN A 457 -30.99 -18.06 7.39
N TYR A 458 -31.28 -18.31 6.10
CA TYR A 458 -30.77 -17.53 4.96
C TYR A 458 -31.78 -17.55 3.80
N ASP A 459 -31.64 -16.63 2.89
CA ASP A 459 -32.26 -16.61 1.60
C ASP A 459 -31.35 -17.24 0.54
N LEU A 460 -31.91 -18.05 -0.35
CA LEU A 460 -31.19 -18.59 -1.51
C LEU A 460 -31.62 -17.82 -2.77
N TRP A 461 -30.68 -17.12 -3.38
CA TRP A 461 -30.89 -16.35 -4.61
C TRP A 461 -30.43 -17.18 -5.82
N LEU A 462 -31.32 -17.36 -6.77
CA LEU A 462 -31.09 -18.08 -8.02
C LEU A 462 -31.38 -17.15 -9.19
N THR A 463 -30.36 -16.88 -10.03
CA THR A 463 -30.54 -16.11 -11.27
C THR A 463 -30.34 -17.05 -12.46
N GLY A 464 -31.17 -16.92 -13.48
CA GLY A 464 -31.22 -17.82 -14.63
C GLY A 464 -32.23 -18.98 -14.44
N VAL A 465 -33.20 -18.83 -13.52
CA VAL A 465 -34.26 -19.81 -13.24
C VAL A 465 -35.62 -19.16 -13.35
N ASP A 466 -36.51 -19.71 -14.14
CA ASP A 466 -37.92 -19.35 -14.21
C ASP A 466 -38.76 -20.26 -13.28
N ALA A 467 -39.24 -19.66 -12.20
CA ALA A 467 -40.13 -20.29 -11.23
C ALA A 467 -41.45 -19.54 -11.07
N THR A 468 -41.88 -18.78 -12.08
CA THR A 468 -43.08 -17.93 -12.04
C THR A 468 -44.34 -18.67 -11.67
N ALA A 469 -44.48 -19.95 -12.01
CA ALA A 469 -45.59 -20.79 -11.65
C ALA A 469 -45.74 -21.09 -10.13
N LEU A 470 -44.69 -20.84 -9.35
CA LEU A 470 -44.61 -21.10 -7.90
C LEU A 470 -44.59 -19.85 -7.03
N ASP A 471 -44.73 -18.66 -7.61
CA ASP A 471 -44.64 -17.41 -6.87
C ASP A 471 -45.62 -17.37 -5.69
N GLY A 472 -45.10 -17.02 -4.51
CA GLY A 472 -45.85 -16.95 -3.26
C GLY A 472 -46.21 -18.31 -2.65
N GLN A 473 -45.73 -19.45 -3.18
CA GLN A 473 -46.03 -20.77 -2.66
C GLN A 473 -44.96 -21.25 -1.66
N ASP A 474 -45.43 -21.96 -0.64
CA ASP A 474 -44.57 -22.74 0.24
C ASP A 474 -44.28 -24.09 -0.40
N ILE A 475 -43.01 -24.45 -0.53
CA ILE A 475 -42.55 -25.68 -1.17
C ILE A 475 -41.69 -26.49 -0.21
N GLN A 476 -41.63 -27.77 -0.42
CA GLN A 476 -40.71 -28.67 0.29
C GLN A 476 -39.44 -28.94 -0.52
N ALA A 477 -38.36 -29.27 0.19
CA ALA A 477 -37.12 -29.72 -0.43
C ALA A 477 -37.42 -30.92 -1.38
N GLY A 478 -36.78 -30.91 -2.55
CA GLY A 478 -37.05 -31.88 -3.62
C GLY A 478 -38.19 -31.50 -4.55
N THR A 479 -38.92 -30.39 -4.35
CA THR A 479 -39.92 -29.89 -5.30
C THR A 479 -39.21 -29.32 -6.53
N ALA A 480 -39.76 -29.61 -7.73
CA ALA A 480 -39.27 -29.00 -8.97
C ALA A 480 -39.59 -27.50 -8.97
N LEU A 481 -38.57 -26.65 -9.05
CA LEU A 481 -38.70 -25.17 -9.03
C LEU A 481 -39.15 -24.64 -10.39
N GLY A 482 -38.62 -25.18 -11.46
CA GLY A 482 -38.92 -24.67 -12.80
C GLY A 482 -37.83 -25.03 -13.81
N THR A 483 -37.68 -24.18 -14.79
CA THR A 483 -36.71 -24.38 -15.87
C THR A 483 -35.63 -23.30 -15.86
N ILE A 484 -34.52 -23.61 -16.49
CA ILE A 484 -33.44 -22.65 -16.67
C ILE A 484 -33.85 -21.66 -17.77
N SER A 485 -33.86 -20.37 -17.45
CA SER A 485 -34.30 -19.30 -18.34
C SER A 485 -33.16 -18.62 -19.12
N GLY A 486 -31.95 -18.72 -18.66
CA GLY A 486 -30.77 -18.06 -19.26
C GLY A 486 -30.00 -19.02 -20.18
N ALA A 487 -29.97 -18.79 -21.50
CA ALA A 487 -29.10 -19.53 -22.40
C ALA A 487 -27.92 -18.66 -22.83
N VAL A 488 -26.70 -19.18 -22.60
CA VAL A 488 -25.45 -18.59 -23.11
C VAL A 488 -25.06 -19.36 -24.37
N VAL A 489 -24.99 -18.67 -25.51
CA VAL A 489 -24.51 -19.25 -26.76
C VAL A 489 -23.05 -18.85 -26.95
N ALA A 490 -22.13 -19.78 -26.65
CA ALA A 490 -20.72 -19.56 -26.95
C ALA A 490 -20.32 -20.43 -28.16
N ARG A 491 -19.50 -19.84 -29.05
CA ARG A 491 -18.77 -20.62 -30.05
C ARG A 491 -17.47 -21.08 -29.40
N SER A 492 -17.39 -22.33 -29.02
CA SER A 492 -16.14 -22.91 -28.54
C SER A 492 -15.08 -22.87 -29.65
N ILE A 493 -13.87 -22.47 -29.30
CA ILE A 493 -12.73 -22.48 -30.23
C ILE A 493 -12.37 -23.93 -30.49
N GLY A 494 -12.83 -24.49 -31.60
CA GLY A 494 -12.54 -25.86 -32.06
C GLY A 494 -13.71 -26.85 -32.06
N ALA A 495 -14.88 -26.50 -31.54
CA ALA A 495 -16.07 -27.36 -31.64
C ALA A 495 -16.76 -27.20 -32.99
N ARG A 496 -17.10 -28.32 -33.65
CA ARG A 496 -17.82 -28.34 -34.94
C ARG A 496 -19.29 -27.93 -34.85
N HIS A 497 -19.85 -27.81 -33.64
CA HIS A 497 -21.24 -27.38 -33.40
C HIS A 497 -21.25 -26.45 -32.19
N GLY A 498 -21.97 -25.29 -32.28
CA GLY A 498 -22.17 -24.41 -31.16
C GLY A 498 -22.88 -25.13 -30.01
N THR A 499 -22.27 -25.20 -28.86
CA THR A 499 -22.89 -25.79 -27.66
C THR A 499 -23.72 -24.71 -26.97
N THR A 500 -25.00 -24.96 -26.73
CA THR A 500 -25.88 -24.10 -25.93
C THR A 500 -25.86 -24.62 -24.51
N VAL A 501 -25.27 -23.83 -23.63
CA VAL A 501 -25.32 -24.04 -22.18
C VAL A 501 -26.06 -22.90 -21.53
N ALA A 502 -26.74 -23.19 -20.45
CA ALA A 502 -27.39 -22.18 -19.61
C ALA A 502 -26.54 -21.92 -18.36
N ARG A 503 -26.55 -20.71 -17.88
CA ARG A 503 -25.89 -20.31 -16.64
C ARG A 503 -26.94 -20.08 -15.55
N VAL A 504 -26.68 -20.64 -14.37
CA VAL A 504 -27.43 -20.37 -13.15
C VAL A 504 -26.44 -19.82 -12.11
N THR A 505 -26.73 -18.64 -11.57
CA THR A 505 -25.99 -18.07 -10.45
C THR A 505 -26.67 -18.45 -9.14
N VAL A 506 -25.91 -18.96 -8.19
CA VAL A 506 -26.38 -19.43 -6.89
C VAL A 506 -25.67 -18.66 -5.79
N GLN A 507 -26.44 -17.90 -4.99
CA GLN A 507 -25.93 -17.14 -3.84
C GLN A 507 -26.81 -17.37 -2.61
N THR A 508 -26.22 -17.44 -1.45
CA THR A 508 -26.91 -17.40 -0.15
C THR A 508 -26.78 -16.01 0.46
N SER A 509 -27.77 -15.60 1.25
CA SER A 509 -27.72 -14.34 1.99
C SER A 509 -28.44 -14.46 3.33
N ARG A 510 -27.80 -14.07 4.41
CA ARG A 510 -28.43 -13.91 5.73
C ARG A 510 -29.16 -12.57 5.86
N LEU A 511 -28.90 -11.63 4.97
CA LEU A 511 -29.65 -10.40 4.86
C LEU A 511 -30.98 -10.69 4.16
N ARG A 512 -32.06 -10.85 4.95
CA ARG A 512 -33.38 -11.23 4.45
C ARG A 512 -33.93 -10.19 3.47
N GLY A 513 -34.31 -10.68 2.30
CA GLY A 513 -34.85 -9.82 1.24
C GLY A 513 -33.83 -8.94 0.52
N ILE A 514 -32.57 -8.98 0.91
CA ILE A 514 -31.49 -8.18 0.33
C ILE A 514 -30.56 -9.09 -0.48
N ARG A 515 -30.44 -8.81 -1.78
CA ARG A 515 -29.51 -9.52 -2.66
C ARG A 515 -28.10 -8.95 -2.44
N PRO A 516 -27.14 -9.80 -2.06
CA PRO A 516 -25.74 -9.35 -1.92
C PRO A 516 -25.10 -9.13 -3.29
N PRO A 517 -24.03 -8.30 -3.38
CA PRO A 517 -23.19 -8.25 -4.57
C PRO A 517 -22.57 -9.62 -4.85
N PHE A 518 -22.31 -9.93 -6.13
CA PHE A 518 -21.65 -11.19 -6.48
C PHE A 518 -20.15 -11.16 -6.20
N PHE A 519 -19.53 -10.03 -6.42
CA PHE A 519 -18.11 -9.78 -6.10
C PHE A 519 -17.98 -8.68 -5.05
N VAL A 520 -17.00 -8.86 -4.17
CA VAL A 520 -16.63 -7.86 -3.15
C VAL A 520 -15.11 -7.72 -3.07
N ALA A 521 -14.67 -6.62 -2.43
CA ALA A 521 -13.27 -6.37 -2.18
C ALA A 521 -12.70 -7.34 -1.14
N PRO A 522 -11.42 -7.76 -1.27
CA PRO A 522 -10.74 -8.63 -0.31
C PRO A 522 -10.75 -8.11 1.13
N SER A 523 -10.63 -6.80 1.34
CA SER A 523 -10.67 -6.17 2.67
C SER A 523 -11.98 -6.44 3.43
N SER A 524 -13.09 -6.64 2.72
CA SER A 524 -14.40 -6.94 3.31
C SER A 524 -14.76 -8.44 3.32
N ALA A 525 -13.82 -9.31 2.94
CA ALA A 525 -14.04 -10.74 2.75
C ALA A 525 -14.59 -11.46 4.00
N ALA A 526 -14.04 -11.15 5.19
CA ALA A 526 -14.44 -11.79 6.44
C ALA A 526 -15.91 -11.56 6.73
N LEU A 527 -16.37 -10.31 6.65
CA LEU A 527 -17.75 -9.92 6.82
C LEU A 527 -18.65 -10.62 5.79
N TRP A 528 -18.35 -10.48 4.50
CA TRP A 528 -19.22 -10.99 3.45
C TRP A 528 -19.32 -12.50 3.44
N ARG A 529 -18.31 -13.25 3.90
CA ARG A 529 -18.42 -14.70 4.11
C ARG A 529 -19.38 -15.05 5.27
N ARG A 530 -19.51 -14.21 6.28
CA ARG A 530 -20.55 -14.34 7.33
C ARG A 530 -21.96 -14.08 6.77
N VAL A 531 -22.07 -13.05 5.92
CA VAL A 531 -23.32 -12.64 5.25
C VAL A 531 -23.77 -13.70 4.24
N CYS A 532 -22.85 -14.17 3.41
CA CYS A 532 -23.09 -15.08 2.30
C CYS A 532 -22.36 -16.40 2.55
N PRO A 533 -22.92 -17.34 3.30
CA PRO A 533 -22.31 -18.64 3.51
C PRO A 533 -22.17 -19.44 2.20
N ASP A 534 -21.21 -20.37 2.16
CA ASP A 534 -20.89 -21.17 0.97
C ASP A 534 -22.09 -22.00 0.49
N PRO A 535 -22.61 -21.80 -0.73
CA PRO A 535 -23.72 -22.57 -1.28
C PRO A 535 -23.34 -23.95 -1.83
N SER A 536 -22.06 -24.33 -1.83
CA SER A 536 -21.57 -25.58 -2.47
C SER A 536 -22.29 -26.82 -1.96
N ALA A 537 -22.62 -26.86 -0.67
CA ALA A 537 -23.36 -27.97 -0.06
C ALA A 537 -24.77 -28.16 -0.66
N LEU A 538 -25.42 -27.10 -1.12
CA LEU A 538 -26.72 -27.14 -1.81
C LEU A 538 -26.60 -27.68 -3.24
N LEU A 539 -25.40 -27.75 -3.77
CA LEU A 539 -25.06 -28.32 -5.08
C LEU A 539 -24.56 -29.77 -4.98
N GLY A 540 -24.46 -30.32 -3.76
CA GLY A 540 -23.86 -31.63 -3.52
C GLY A 540 -22.34 -31.65 -3.67
N LEU A 541 -21.70 -30.48 -3.64
CA LEU A 541 -20.25 -30.33 -3.74
C LEU A 541 -19.61 -30.13 -2.35
N ALA A 542 -18.34 -30.53 -2.23
CA ALA A 542 -17.57 -30.24 -1.04
C ALA A 542 -17.26 -28.74 -0.95
N THR A 543 -17.32 -28.18 0.28
CA THR A 543 -16.89 -26.80 0.54
C THR A 543 -15.41 -26.64 0.27
N MET A 544 -15.02 -25.54 -0.36
CA MET A 544 -13.63 -25.21 -0.63
C MET A 544 -12.92 -24.77 0.66
N ARG A 545 -11.65 -25.16 0.80
CA ARG A 545 -10.82 -24.59 1.86
C ARG A 545 -10.49 -23.14 1.55
N PRO A 546 -10.59 -22.22 2.52
CA PRO A 546 -10.08 -20.87 2.37
C PRO A 546 -8.59 -20.87 1.98
N LEU A 547 -8.14 -19.85 1.27
CA LEU A 547 -6.71 -19.63 1.06
C LEU A 547 -5.99 -19.53 2.41
N ALA A 548 -4.72 -19.97 2.43
CA ALA A 548 -3.89 -19.80 3.62
C ALA A 548 -3.76 -18.31 3.95
N ASP A 549 -3.81 -17.99 5.23
CA ASP A 549 -3.59 -16.65 5.73
C ASP A 549 -2.17 -16.17 5.34
N PRO A 550 -2.01 -15.04 4.63
CA PRO A 550 -0.72 -14.49 4.25
C PRO A 550 0.21 -14.24 5.46
N ALA A 551 -0.33 -13.80 6.61
CA ALA A 551 0.44 -13.60 7.83
C ALA A 551 1.02 -14.92 8.37
N ALA A 552 0.26 -16.01 8.30
CA ALA A 552 0.75 -17.34 8.67
C ALA A 552 1.86 -17.82 7.71
N LEU A 553 1.78 -17.48 6.43
CA LEU A 553 2.84 -17.80 5.46
C LEU A 553 4.12 -16.99 5.75
N LEU A 554 4.00 -15.70 6.04
CA LEU A 554 5.12 -14.83 6.41
C LEU A 554 5.83 -15.38 7.64
N LYS A 555 5.11 -15.72 8.70
CA LYS A 555 5.66 -16.33 9.90
C LYS A 555 6.43 -17.63 9.62
N ARG A 556 5.92 -18.47 8.72
CA ARG A 556 6.61 -19.71 8.29
C ARG A 556 7.90 -19.40 7.52
N ARG A 557 7.87 -18.39 6.63
CA ARG A 557 9.05 -17.89 5.93
C ARG A 557 10.13 -17.44 6.91
N ASP A 558 9.78 -16.59 7.87
CA ASP A 558 10.71 -16.03 8.84
C ASP A 558 11.29 -17.09 9.78
N THR A 559 10.61 -18.23 9.94
CA THR A 559 11.12 -19.38 10.70
C THR A 559 12.17 -20.18 9.92
N ALA A 560 12.02 -20.33 8.60
CA ALA A 560 12.82 -21.23 7.78
C ALA A 560 13.85 -20.51 6.89
N PHE A 561 13.64 -19.25 6.57
CA PHE A 561 14.48 -18.45 5.69
C PHE A 561 15.44 -17.59 6.50
N ALA A 562 16.65 -17.36 6.00
CA ALA A 562 17.64 -16.58 6.74
C ALA A 562 17.20 -15.13 6.92
N ARG A 563 17.11 -14.65 8.16
CA ARG A 563 16.65 -13.29 8.50
C ARG A 563 17.40 -12.17 7.76
N VAL A 564 18.66 -12.38 7.43
CA VAL A 564 19.49 -11.43 6.67
C VAL A 564 18.99 -11.23 5.22
N GLN A 565 18.16 -12.14 4.70
CA GLN A 565 17.45 -11.97 3.44
C GLN A 565 16.10 -11.28 3.70
N GLU A 566 16.16 -9.99 4.02
CA GLU A 566 15.04 -9.16 4.40
C GLU A 566 13.88 -9.21 3.38
N HIS A 567 12.67 -8.89 3.83
CA HIS A 567 11.54 -8.57 2.95
C HIS A 567 11.42 -7.05 2.80
N TYR A 568 10.80 -6.62 1.73
CA TYR A 568 10.75 -5.20 1.39
C TYR A 568 9.82 -4.37 2.29
N TYR A 569 8.78 -4.97 2.82
CA TYR A 569 7.73 -4.28 3.57
C TYR A 569 7.49 -5.00 4.90
N ALA A 570 6.99 -4.31 5.91
CA ALA A 570 6.61 -4.95 7.18
C ALA A 570 5.54 -6.03 6.96
N ALA A 571 4.57 -5.75 6.10
CA ALA A 571 3.53 -6.68 5.66
C ALA A 571 3.60 -6.87 4.13
N PRO A 572 4.52 -7.70 3.61
CA PRO A 572 4.68 -7.88 2.18
C PRO A 572 3.47 -8.61 1.57
N PRO A 573 2.98 -8.21 0.38
CA PRO A 573 1.93 -8.94 -0.31
C PRO A 573 2.42 -10.32 -0.75
N GLN A 574 1.54 -11.33 -0.70
CA GLN A 574 1.82 -12.65 -1.24
C GLN A 574 1.63 -12.63 -2.76
N ILE A 575 2.71 -12.42 -3.50
CA ILE A 575 2.69 -12.37 -4.96
C ILE A 575 2.65 -13.79 -5.54
N GLU A 576 1.70 -14.04 -6.44
CA GLU A 576 1.52 -15.34 -7.09
C GLU A 576 1.59 -15.27 -8.62
N ARG A 577 1.33 -14.11 -9.21
CA ARG A 577 1.41 -13.93 -10.67
C ARG A 577 2.14 -12.65 -11.04
N GLY A 578 2.81 -12.68 -12.18
CA GLY A 578 3.34 -11.50 -12.82
C GLY A 578 2.89 -11.44 -14.29
N TRP A 579 2.63 -10.23 -14.79
CA TRP A 579 2.30 -9.98 -16.18
C TRP A 579 2.87 -8.65 -16.64
N LYS A 580 3.79 -8.68 -17.62
CA LYS A 580 4.51 -7.49 -18.07
C LYS A 580 5.22 -6.77 -16.88
N HIS A 581 4.82 -5.56 -16.57
CA HIS A 581 5.35 -4.77 -15.46
C HIS A 581 4.42 -4.75 -14.23
N HIS A 582 3.49 -5.69 -14.13
CA HIS A 582 2.60 -5.84 -12.98
C HIS A 582 2.91 -7.13 -12.21
N LEU A 583 2.85 -7.03 -10.89
CA LEU A 583 2.80 -8.14 -9.95
C LEU A 583 1.38 -8.26 -9.39
N ILE A 584 0.88 -9.48 -9.18
CA ILE A 584 -0.49 -9.71 -8.72
C ILE A 584 -0.43 -10.66 -7.53
N ASP A 585 -1.08 -10.27 -6.44
CA ASP A 585 -1.14 -11.08 -5.23
C ASP A 585 -2.24 -12.15 -5.28
N THR A 586 -2.33 -12.97 -4.21
CA THR A 586 -3.31 -14.05 -4.08
C THR A 586 -4.75 -13.57 -4.06
N HIS A 587 -4.99 -12.30 -3.76
CA HIS A 587 -6.32 -11.69 -3.71
C HIS A 587 -6.71 -11.00 -5.02
N GLY A 588 -5.80 -11.02 -6.02
CA GLY A 588 -6.03 -10.36 -7.29
C GLY A 588 -5.77 -8.85 -7.27
N GLN A 589 -5.09 -8.32 -6.25
CA GLN A 589 -4.63 -6.94 -6.27
C GLN A 589 -3.39 -6.84 -7.17
N SER A 590 -3.39 -5.85 -8.05
CA SER A 590 -2.29 -5.59 -9.00
C SER A 590 -1.40 -4.45 -8.50
N TYR A 591 -0.09 -4.65 -8.68
CA TYR A 591 0.94 -3.66 -8.34
C TYR A 591 1.80 -3.35 -9.55
N VAL A 592 2.03 -2.08 -9.84
CA VAL A 592 3.04 -1.64 -10.80
C VAL A 592 4.42 -1.86 -10.19
N ASP A 593 5.23 -2.67 -10.85
CA ASP A 593 6.59 -3.00 -10.41
C ASP A 593 7.58 -1.94 -10.87
N MET A 594 8.01 -1.08 -9.96
CA MET A 594 8.96 -0.01 -10.25
C MET A 594 10.42 -0.37 -9.93
N ILE A 595 10.71 -1.63 -9.50
CA ILE A 595 12.06 -1.99 -8.99
C ILE A 595 12.73 -3.18 -9.68
N ASN A 596 11.98 -4.09 -10.31
CA ASN A 596 12.55 -5.36 -10.79
C ASN A 596 13.27 -5.26 -12.14
N ASN A 597 14.44 -4.65 -12.16
CA ASN A 597 15.31 -4.65 -13.34
C ASN A 597 15.83 -6.05 -13.73
N VAL A 598 15.58 -7.05 -12.89
CA VAL A 598 15.90 -8.47 -13.18
C VAL A 598 14.98 -9.04 -14.25
N THR A 599 13.71 -8.64 -14.27
CA THR A 599 12.69 -9.05 -15.24
C THR A 599 12.58 -8.04 -16.38
N THR A 600 13.66 -7.89 -17.11
CA THR A 600 13.86 -6.82 -18.10
C THR A 600 12.76 -6.76 -19.16
N VAL A 601 12.34 -7.90 -19.74
CA VAL A 601 11.28 -7.95 -20.76
C VAL A 601 9.89 -8.13 -20.14
N GLY A 602 9.79 -8.09 -18.81
CA GLY A 602 8.55 -8.22 -18.06
C GLY A 602 8.31 -9.62 -17.49
N HIS A 603 7.37 -9.66 -16.53
CA HIS A 603 6.94 -10.88 -15.86
C HIS A 603 6.07 -11.74 -16.78
N GLY A 604 6.11 -13.07 -16.58
CA GLY A 604 5.20 -14.00 -17.23
C GLY A 604 5.24 -13.99 -18.76
N HIS A 605 6.38 -13.60 -19.36
CA HIS A 605 6.48 -13.43 -20.81
C HIS A 605 6.36 -14.78 -21.52
N PRO A 606 5.36 -14.97 -22.44
CA PRO A 606 5.05 -16.28 -23.02
C PRO A 606 6.19 -16.88 -23.86
N ARG A 607 6.98 -16.04 -24.56
CA ARG A 607 8.15 -16.51 -25.33
C ARG A 607 9.25 -17.06 -24.43
N ILE A 608 9.45 -16.49 -23.24
CA ILE A 608 10.43 -17.00 -22.26
C ILE A 608 9.95 -18.35 -21.71
N ALA A 609 8.67 -18.43 -21.30
CA ALA A 609 8.07 -19.67 -20.81
C ALA A 609 8.18 -20.81 -21.83
N GLU A 610 7.85 -20.54 -23.10
CA GLU A 610 7.93 -21.53 -24.17
C GLU A 610 9.38 -21.91 -24.50
N ALA A 611 10.32 -20.95 -24.52
CA ALA A 611 11.74 -21.23 -24.74
C ALA A 611 12.29 -22.14 -23.65
N ALA A 612 11.95 -21.87 -22.39
CA ALA A 612 12.36 -22.67 -21.25
C ALA A 612 11.76 -24.07 -21.30
N ARG A 613 10.44 -24.20 -21.53
CA ARG A 613 9.72 -25.48 -21.61
C ARG A 613 10.30 -26.37 -22.75
N SER A 614 10.46 -25.78 -23.91
CA SER A 614 10.96 -26.50 -25.11
C SER A 614 12.38 -26.99 -24.89
N GLN A 615 13.29 -26.11 -24.45
CA GLN A 615 14.70 -26.46 -24.24
C GLN A 615 14.90 -27.46 -23.09
N TRP A 616 14.14 -27.29 -21.99
CA TRP A 616 14.20 -28.20 -20.85
C TRP A 616 13.75 -29.62 -21.21
N SER A 617 12.78 -29.76 -22.13
CA SER A 617 12.31 -31.06 -22.61
C SER A 617 13.29 -31.71 -23.60
N LEU A 618 14.22 -30.93 -24.19
CA LEU A 618 15.15 -31.42 -25.20
C LEU A 618 16.52 -31.82 -24.61
N LEU A 619 17.19 -30.86 -23.99
CA LEU A 619 18.54 -31.02 -23.43
C LEU A 619 18.89 -29.87 -22.49
N ASN A 620 19.45 -30.20 -21.33
CA ASN A 620 20.22 -29.26 -20.53
C ASN A 620 21.49 -29.95 -20.03
N THR A 621 22.68 -29.36 -20.29
CA THR A 621 23.98 -29.91 -19.95
C THR A 621 25.01 -28.78 -19.78
N ASN A 622 26.28 -29.09 -19.54
CA ASN A 622 27.34 -28.10 -19.35
C ASN A 622 28.00 -27.71 -20.68
N SER A 623 28.72 -26.58 -20.66
CA SER A 623 29.33 -25.93 -21.82
C SER A 623 30.53 -26.66 -22.44
N ARG A 624 30.95 -27.83 -21.91
CA ARG A 624 32.02 -28.65 -22.48
C ARG A 624 31.57 -29.51 -23.65
N PHE A 625 30.23 -29.58 -23.88
CA PHE A 625 29.68 -30.17 -25.10
C PHE A 625 29.39 -29.12 -26.15
N HIS A 626 29.33 -29.53 -27.43
CA HIS A 626 28.95 -28.65 -28.52
C HIS A 626 27.42 -28.60 -28.71
N TYR A 627 26.86 -27.40 -28.69
CA TYR A 627 25.46 -27.14 -29.02
C TYR A 627 25.33 -25.72 -29.55
N GLU A 628 24.38 -25.55 -30.44
CA GLU A 628 24.23 -24.34 -31.24
C GLU A 628 23.89 -23.10 -30.40
N GLU A 629 23.06 -23.25 -29.36
CA GLU A 629 22.61 -22.13 -28.50
C GLU A 629 23.79 -21.41 -27.85
N LEU A 630 24.81 -22.14 -27.41
CA LEU A 630 26.02 -21.54 -26.81
C LEU A 630 26.72 -20.63 -27.84
N VAL A 631 26.99 -21.17 -29.04
CA VAL A 631 27.71 -20.44 -30.09
C VAL A 631 26.91 -19.19 -30.49
N ARG A 632 25.62 -19.35 -30.80
CA ARG A 632 24.77 -18.24 -31.23
C ARG A 632 24.66 -17.16 -30.15
N PHE A 633 24.57 -17.55 -28.90
CA PHE A 633 24.44 -16.58 -27.80
C PHE A 633 25.73 -15.81 -27.57
N THR A 634 26.88 -16.49 -27.52
CA THR A 634 28.19 -15.83 -27.35
C THR A 634 28.56 -14.94 -28.54
N GLU A 635 28.36 -15.39 -29.78
CA GLU A 635 28.52 -14.57 -30.98
C GLU A 635 27.65 -13.30 -30.93
N ARG A 636 26.40 -13.44 -30.53
CA ARG A 636 25.49 -12.30 -30.45
C ARG A 636 25.89 -11.30 -29.36
N LEU A 637 26.37 -11.77 -28.21
CA LEU A 637 26.92 -10.90 -27.18
C LEU A 637 28.20 -10.18 -27.62
N ALA A 638 29.10 -10.90 -28.31
CA ALA A 638 30.31 -10.31 -28.86
C ALA A 638 30.01 -9.24 -29.93
N VAL A 639 28.99 -9.45 -30.76
CA VAL A 639 28.56 -8.45 -31.75
C VAL A 639 27.94 -7.20 -31.13
N LEU A 640 27.28 -7.35 -29.96
CA LEU A 640 26.69 -6.23 -29.20
C LEU A 640 27.73 -5.48 -28.37
N ALA A 641 28.82 -6.11 -28.01
CA ALA A 641 29.90 -5.48 -27.23
C ALA A 641 30.69 -4.48 -28.09
N PRO A 642 31.25 -3.41 -27.53
CA PRO A 642 32.09 -2.48 -28.25
C PRO A 642 33.44 -3.12 -28.62
N ASP A 643 33.94 -2.85 -29.86
CA ASP A 643 35.30 -3.29 -30.24
C ASP A 643 36.35 -2.75 -29.25
N PRO A 644 37.32 -3.54 -28.83
CA PRO A 644 37.73 -4.88 -29.30
C PRO A 644 37.29 -6.06 -28.40
N LEU A 645 36.17 -5.95 -27.69
CA LEU A 645 35.65 -6.99 -26.76
C LEU A 645 34.98 -8.11 -27.56
N ASP A 646 35.65 -9.22 -27.81
CA ASP A 646 35.22 -10.30 -28.68
C ASP A 646 35.09 -11.67 -28.03
N THR A 647 35.43 -11.80 -26.74
CA THR A 647 35.48 -13.07 -26.04
C THR A 647 34.58 -13.09 -24.82
N VAL A 648 33.73 -14.11 -24.73
CA VAL A 648 32.64 -14.22 -23.74
C VAL A 648 32.86 -15.42 -22.82
N PHE A 649 32.79 -15.18 -21.51
CA PHE A 649 32.62 -16.20 -20.48
C PHE A 649 31.20 -16.17 -19.96
N LEU A 650 30.52 -17.31 -19.82
CA LEU A 650 29.19 -17.44 -19.25
C LEU A 650 29.25 -18.00 -17.84
N VAL A 651 28.54 -17.33 -16.92
CA VAL A 651 28.39 -17.64 -15.51
C VAL A 651 26.90 -17.57 -15.11
N ASN A 652 26.56 -17.65 -13.81
CA ASN A 652 25.17 -17.73 -13.38
C ASN A 652 24.67 -16.47 -12.61
N SER A 653 25.55 -15.55 -12.27
CA SER A 653 25.22 -14.35 -11.49
C SER A 653 26.19 -13.21 -11.74
N GLY A 654 25.81 -11.99 -11.32
CA GLY A 654 26.68 -10.81 -11.35
C GLY A 654 27.89 -10.98 -10.44
N THR A 655 27.72 -11.52 -9.25
CA THR A 655 28.80 -11.83 -8.31
C THR A 655 29.85 -12.75 -8.94
N GLU A 656 29.44 -13.85 -9.61
CA GLU A 656 30.38 -14.73 -10.32
C GLU A 656 31.08 -13.98 -11.47
N ALA A 657 30.39 -13.10 -12.18
CA ALA A 657 30.97 -12.31 -13.25
C ALA A 657 32.04 -11.34 -12.73
N VAL A 658 31.77 -10.66 -11.62
CA VAL A 658 32.76 -9.76 -10.98
C VAL A 658 33.97 -10.51 -10.45
N ASP A 659 33.79 -11.64 -9.75
CA ASP A 659 34.90 -12.46 -9.29
C ASP A 659 35.78 -12.90 -10.45
N LEU A 660 35.18 -13.35 -11.56
CA LEU A 660 35.90 -13.75 -12.74
C LEU A 660 36.64 -12.57 -13.39
N ALA A 661 36.00 -11.41 -13.48
CA ALA A 661 36.61 -10.19 -14.05
C ALA A 661 37.84 -9.74 -13.24
N LEU A 662 37.76 -9.78 -11.91
CA LEU A 662 38.90 -9.49 -11.03
C LEU A 662 40.04 -10.47 -11.24
N ARG A 663 39.75 -11.79 -11.32
CA ARG A 663 40.76 -12.82 -11.61
C ARG A 663 41.40 -12.61 -12.97
N LEU A 664 40.63 -12.30 -14.02
CA LEU A 664 41.15 -11.99 -15.37
C LEU A 664 42.14 -10.81 -15.31
N ALA A 665 41.76 -9.74 -14.59
CA ALA A 665 42.61 -8.55 -14.49
C ALA A 665 43.89 -8.81 -13.69
N LEU A 666 43.82 -9.46 -12.55
CA LEU A 666 45.00 -9.83 -11.72
C LEU A 666 45.94 -10.73 -12.50
N THR A 667 45.43 -11.78 -13.17
CA THR A 667 46.23 -12.72 -13.96
C THR A 667 46.88 -12.04 -15.17
N HIS A 668 46.14 -11.19 -15.89
CA HIS A 668 46.66 -10.52 -17.08
C HIS A 668 47.77 -9.53 -16.77
N THR A 669 47.54 -8.71 -15.74
CA THR A 669 48.52 -7.65 -15.38
C THR A 669 49.66 -8.14 -14.51
N GLY A 670 49.45 -9.16 -13.71
CA GLY A 670 50.39 -9.60 -12.66
C GLY A 670 50.55 -8.58 -11.53
N HIS A 671 49.66 -7.58 -11.46
CA HIS A 671 49.62 -6.53 -10.45
C HIS A 671 48.77 -6.97 -9.26
N ASP A 672 48.75 -6.21 -8.15
CA ASP A 672 48.21 -6.66 -6.86
C ASP A 672 47.06 -5.77 -6.31
N THR A 673 46.83 -4.59 -6.90
CA THR A 673 45.90 -3.63 -6.32
C THR A 673 44.71 -3.37 -7.25
N VAL A 674 43.51 -3.43 -6.70
CA VAL A 674 42.25 -3.06 -7.39
C VAL A 674 41.73 -1.74 -6.81
N LEU A 675 41.47 -0.79 -7.68
CA LEU A 675 40.76 0.45 -7.34
C LEU A 675 39.28 0.22 -7.41
N ALA A 676 38.52 0.47 -6.32
CA ALA A 676 37.07 0.40 -6.25
C ALA A 676 36.49 1.75 -5.81
N VAL A 677 35.30 2.07 -6.29
CA VAL A 677 34.65 3.35 -5.99
C VAL A 677 33.87 3.26 -4.67
N ARG A 678 33.90 4.30 -3.86
CA ARG A 678 33.05 4.40 -2.66
C ARG A 678 31.56 4.34 -3.02
N GLU A 679 30.71 3.86 -2.12
CA GLU A 679 29.26 3.70 -2.28
C GLU A 679 28.82 2.68 -3.37
N ALA A 680 29.77 1.93 -3.97
CA ALA A 680 29.49 0.93 -5.02
C ALA A 680 29.10 -0.43 -4.43
N TYR A 681 28.33 -1.20 -5.21
CA TYR A 681 27.98 -2.59 -4.91
C TYR A 681 28.22 -3.50 -6.12
N HIS A 682 29.04 -4.53 -5.95
CA HIS A 682 29.47 -5.45 -7.01
C HIS A 682 29.13 -6.91 -6.75
N GLY A 683 28.60 -7.24 -5.57
CA GLY A 683 28.21 -8.60 -5.20
C GLY A 683 28.59 -8.97 -3.77
N TRP A 684 28.32 -10.21 -3.39
CA TRP A 684 28.41 -10.70 -2.02
C TRP A 684 29.45 -11.82 -1.80
N SER A 685 30.13 -12.31 -2.87
CA SER A 685 31.25 -13.24 -2.71
C SER A 685 32.47 -12.53 -2.12
N MET A 686 33.44 -13.27 -1.61
CA MET A 686 34.59 -12.67 -0.91
C MET A 686 35.33 -11.60 -1.72
N ALA A 687 35.51 -11.82 -3.04
CA ALA A 687 36.18 -10.82 -3.88
C ALA A 687 35.26 -9.71 -4.33
N ALA A 688 34.02 -10.02 -4.69
CA ALA A 688 33.04 -9.01 -5.06
C ALA A 688 32.62 -8.12 -3.88
N ASP A 689 32.48 -8.67 -2.66
CA ASP A 689 32.24 -7.91 -1.43
C ASP A 689 33.46 -7.03 -1.06
N ALA A 690 34.67 -7.54 -1.27
CA ALA A 690 35.89 -6.76 -1.02
C ALA A 690 35.96 -5.46 -1.85
N VAL A 691 35.46 -5.44 -3.08
CA VAL A 691 35.37 -4.25 -3.93
C VAL A 691 34.05 -3.48 -3.80
N SER A 692 33.06 -4.03 -3.07
CA SER A 692 31.80 -3.35 -2.71
C SER A 692 32.01 -2.50 -1.45
N SER A 693 31.56 -1.27 -1.45
CA SER A 693 31.78 -0.30 -0.36
C SER A 693 30.51 0.35 0.18
N SER A 694 29.33 -0.10 -0.29
CA SER A 694 28.03 0.30 0.22
C SER A 694 27.85 -0.13 1.67
N VAL A 695 27.64 0.83 2.58
CA VAL A 695 27.37 0.56 4.00
C VAL A 695 25.92 0.12 4.24
N ALA A 696 25.03 0.40 3.31
CA ALA A 696 23.64 -0.07 3.36
C ALA A 696 23.56 -1.59 3.12
N ASP A 697 24.41 -2.15 2.25
CA ASP A 697 24.47 -3.59 1.95
C ASP A 697 25.38 -4.35 2.92
N ASN A 698 26.48 -3.74 3.34
CA ASN A 698 27.40 -4.29 4.31
C ASN A 698 27.86 -3.19 5.30
N PRO A 699 27.30 -3.10 6.50
CA PRO A 699 27.65 -2.06 7.48
C PRO A 699 29.16 -2.00 7.83
N ARG A 700 29.88 -3.10 7.61
CA ARG A 700 31.33 -3.16 7.84
C ARG A 700 32.18 -3.03 6.57
N ALA A 701 31.58 -2.66 5.45
CA ALA A 701 32.24 -2.57 4.15
C ALA A 701 33.49 -1.69 4.13
N LEU A 702 33.54 -0.65 4.97
CA LEU A 702 34.70 0.26 5.05
C LEU A 702 35.77 -0.23 6.03
N GLU A 703 35.43 -1.07 7.01
CA GLU A 703 36.33 -1.50 8.09
C GLU A 703 37.05 -2.81 7.75
N ALA A 704 36.39 -3.77 7.12
CA ALA A 704 36.84 -5.14 6.89
C ALA A 704 37.46 -5.36 5.51
N ARG A 705 38.11 -4.33 4.94
CA ARG A 705 38.63 -4.36 3.58
C ARG A 705 40.04 -4.98 3.52
N PRO A 706 40.30 -5.89 2.55
CA PRO A 706 41.62 -6.42 2.36
C PRO A 706 42.60 -5.39 1.73
N ASP A 707 43.89 -5.53 2.02
CA ASP A 707 44.95 -4.59 1.57
C ASP A 707 45.06 -4.46 0.04
N TRP A 708 44.60 -5.47 -0.73
CA TRP A 708 44.65 -5.43 -2.18
C TRP A 708 43.56 -4.54 -2.81
N VAL A 709 42.60 -3.97 -2.02
CA VAL A 709 41.63 -3.03 -2.50
C VAL A 709 41.92 -1.62 -2.00
N HIS A 710 41.96 -0.67 -2.90
CA HIS A 710 42.06 0.78 -2.61
C HIS A 710 40.75 1.49 -3.03
N LEU A 711 40.18 2.25 -2.12
CA LEU A 711 38.95 3.02 -2.42
C LEU A 711 39.31 4.38 -2.97
N VAL A 712 38.72 4.69 -4.12
CA VAL A 712 38.69 6.05 -4.67
C VAL A 712 37.37 6.73 -4.33
N GLU A 713 37.42 8.07 -4.30
CA GLU A 713 36.25 8.88 -3.92
C GLU A 713 35.08 8.67 -4.88
N ALA A 714 33.85 8.65 -4.34
CA ALA A 714 32.63 8.51 -5.12
C ALA A 714 32.38 9.75 -6.00
N PRO A 715 32.40 9.61 -7.34
CA PRO A 715 32.12 10.73 -8.22
C PRO A 715 30.61 11.01 -8.35
N ASN A 716 29.98 11.25 -7.21
CA ASN A 716 28.55 11.53 -7.12
C ASN A 716 28.31 13.02 -7.45
N ALA A 717 27.72 13.28 -8.63
CA ALA A 717 27.46 14.65 -9.10
C ALA A 717 26.38 15.40 -8.30
N VAL A 718 25.59 14.70 -7.48
CA VAL A 718 24.48 15.30 -6.70
C VAL A 718 24.93 15.71 -5.31
N ARG A 719 25.46 14.78 -4.52
CA ARG A 719 25.82 14.99 -3.11
C ARG A 719 27.27 14.65 -2.76
N GLY A 720 28.07 14.29 -3.77
CA GLY A 720 29.46 13.92 -3.57
C GLY A 720 30.34 15.08 -3.13
N LYS A 721 31.64 14.77 -2.91
CA LYS A 721 32.66 15.74 -2.51
C LYS A 721 32.71 16.95 -3.47
N TYR A 722 32.56 16.67 -4.77
CA TYR A 722 32.50 17.71 -5.80
C TYR A 722 31.20 17.52 -6.60
N ARG A 723 30.32 18.53 -6.55
CA ARG A 723 28.98 18.47 -7.15
C ARG A 723 28.96 18.99 -8.60
N GLY A 724 27.97 18.52 -9.36
CA GLY A 724 27.74 18.89 -10.76
C GLY A 724 28.45 18.01 -11.77
N LEU A 725 27.89 17.93 -12.99
CA LEU A 725 28.40 17.09 -14.08
C LEU A 725 29.79 17.53 -14.56
N GLN A 726 30.26 18.75 -14.28
CA GLN A 726 31.55 19.26 -14.65
C GLN A 726 32.64 19.03 -13.59
N SER A 727 32.38 18.25 -12.54
CA SER A 727 33.29 18.01 -11.42
C SER A 727 34.37 16.96 -11.69
N ALA A 728 34.37 16.28 -12.83
CA ALA A 728 35.34 15.23 -13.18
C ALA A 728 36.82 15.64 -12.97
N PRO A 729 37.30 16.85 -13.35
CA PRO A 729 38.72 17.22 -13.15
C PRO A 729 39.17 17.17 -11.69
N HIS A 730 38.28 17.48 -10.73
CA HIS A 730 38.58 17.45 -9.32
C HIS A 730 38.75 16.00 -8.81
N TYR A 731 37.84 15.11 -9.17
CA TYR A 731 37.92 13.69 -8.85
C TYR A 731 39.12 13.02 -9.51
N LEU A 732 39.48 13.42 -10.75
CA LEU A 732 40.66 12.93 -11.43
C LEU A 732 41.96 13.44 -10.78
N SER A 733 41.95 14.61 -10.17
CA SER A 733 43.08 15.13 -9.39
C SER A 733 43.25 14.35 -8.06
N ASP A 734 42.14 14.01 -7.38
CA ASP A 734 42.21 13.15 -6.20
C ASP A 734 42.77 11.76 -6.55
N LEU A 735 42.30 11.18 -7.67
CA LEU A 735 42.80 9.90 -8.17
C LEU A 735 44.32 9.96 -8.48
N ASP A 736 44.83 11.07 -9.00
CA ASP A 736 46.29 11.21 -9.22
C ASP A 736 47.05 11.16 -7.87
N GLY A 737 46.54 11.72 -6.81
CA GLY A 737 47.06 11.62 -5.45
C GLY A 737 47.09 10.19 -4.95
N ASP A 738 45.97 9.46 -5.11
CA ASP A 738 45.84 8.05 -4.74
C ASP A 738 46.87 7.19 -5.48
N LEU A 739 46.95 7.37 -6.79
CA LEU A 739 47.90 6.64 -7.65
C LEU A 739 49.38 6.93 -7.33
N GLN A 740 49.68 8.17 -6.90
CA GLN A 740 51.05 8.52 -6.42
C GLN A 740 51.35 7.87 -5.09
N THR A 741 50.38 7.86 -4.16
CA THR A 741 50.54 7.20 -2.85
C THR A 741 50.78 5.70 -3.03
N LEU A 742 49.95 5.03 -3.83
CA LEU A 742 50.14 3.58 -4.13
C LEU A 742 51.50 3.29 -4.75
N ALA A 743 51.96 4.09 -5.70
CA ALA A 743 53.26 3.94 -6.31
C ALA A 743 54.39 4.17 -5.30
N GLY A 744 54.25 5.14 -4.35
CA GLY A 744 55.20 5.38 -3.25
C GLY A 744 55.28 4.20 -2.28
N ASP A 745 54.19 3.47 -2.08
CA ASP A 745 54.12 2.24 -1.25
C ASP A 745 54.55 0.99 -2.02
N GLY A 746 54.96 1.12 -3.29
CA GLY A 746 55.40 0.00 -4.13
C GLY A 746 54.26 -0.86 -4.65
N ARG A 747 53.04 -0.42 -4.57
CA ARG A 747 51.84 -1.12 -5.03
C ARG A 747 51.57 -0.84 -6.50
N THR A 748 51.09 -1.86 -7.21
CA THR A 748 50.84 -1.81 -8.64
C THR A 748 49.33 -2.01 -8.94
N VAL A 749 48.78 -1.12 -9.74
CA VAL A 749 47.33 -1.15 -10.06
C VAL A 749 47.06 -2.25 -11.09
N ALA A 750 46.28 -3.26 -10.68
CA ALA A 750 45.79 -4.33 -11.53
C ALA A 750 44.52 -3.92 -12.28
N ALA A 751 43.56 -3.31 -11.60
CA ALA A 751 42.31 -2.90 -12.19
C ALA A 751 41.68 -1.70 -11.48
N PHE A 752 40.80 -1.03 -12.22
CA PHE A 752 39.75 -0.16 -11.70
C PHE A 752 38.39 -0.81 -12.02
N ILE A 753 37.49 -0.91 -11.01
CA ILE A 753 36.11 -1.38 -11.19
C ILE A 753 35.12 -0.29 -10.78
N ALA A 754 34.12 -0.07 -11.62
CA ALA A 754 33.01 0.85 -11.34
C ALA A 754 31.73 0.48 -12.08
N GLU A 755 30.61 0.86 -11.48
CA GLU A 755 29.33 0.96 -12.19
C GLU A 755 29.36 2.21 -13.10
N PRO A 756 29.02 2.12 -14.40
CA PRO A 756 28.99 3.30 -15.31
C PRO A 756 27.97 4.37 -14.93
N VAL A 757 26.98 3.98 -14.13
CA VAL A 757 26.01 4.85 -13.44
C VAL A 757 25.90 4.31 -12.04
N PHE A 758 25.96 5.17 -11.04
CA PHE A 758 25.84 4.74 -9.65
C PHE A 758 24.48 4.12 -9.36
N GLY A 759 24.42 2.81 -9.48
CA GLY A 759 23.20 2.04 -9.32
C GLY A 759 22.74 1.98 -7.87
N ASN A 760 23.66 1.78 -6.95
CA ASN A 760 23.32 1.72 -5.53
C ASN A 760 22.91 3.08 -4.97
N ALA A 761 23.47 4.17 -5.45
CA ALA A 761 23.03 5.53 -5.13
C ALA A 761 21.72 5.95 -5.85
N GLY A 762 21.06 5.04 -6.58
CA GLY A 762 19.76 5.29 -7.19
C GLY A 762 19.79 5.75 -8.66
N GLY A 763 20.90 5.52 -9.38
CA GLY A 763 21.02 5.87 -10.80
C GLY A 763 21.67 7.22 -11.06
N VAL A 764 22.54 7.67 -10.16
CA VAL A 764 23.29 8.92 -10.32
C VAL A 764 24.26 8.81 -11.50
N LEU A 765 24.17 9.75 -12.44
CA LEU A 765 25.09 9.83 -13.58
C LEU A 765 26.46 10.32 -13.09
N LEU A 766 27.54 9.72 -13.65
CA LEU A 766 28.90 10.14 -13.37
C LEU A 766 29.19 11.51 -14.00
N PRO A 767 30.11 12.32 -13.45
CA PRO A 767 30.56 13.57 -14.08
C PRO A 767 31.12 13.35 -15.48
N ASP A 768 30.86 14.28 -16.37
CA ASP A 768 31.26 14.20 -17.79
C ASP A 768 32.77 13.98 -17.96
N GLY A 769 33.12 12.92 -18.67
CA GLY A 769 34.53 12.56 -18.95
C GLY A 769 35.27 11.90 -17.78
N TYR A 770 34.60 11.59 -16.67
CA TYR A 770 35.22 10.95 -15.50
C TYR A 770 35.83 9.60 -15.88
N LEU A 771 35.03 8.67 -16.45
CA LEU A 771 35.54 7.33 -16.82
C LEU A 771 36.63 7.42 -17.87
N ALA A 772 36.58 8.36 -18.82
CA ALA A 772 37.63 8.54 -19.82
C ALA A 772 38.97 8.88 -19.17
N GLY A 773 38.94 9.83 -18.22
CA GLY A 773 40.15 10.21 -17.48
C GLY A 773 40.67 9.12 -16.57
N VAL A 774 39.79 8.37 -15.89
CA VAL A 774 40.19 7.23 -15.05
C VAL A 774 40.84 6.14 -15.89
N TYR A 775 40.21 5.77 -17.01
CA TYR A 775 40.71 4.71 -17.90
C TYR A 775 42.08 5.05 -18.47
N GLU A 776 42.30 6.29 -18.89
CA GLU A 776 43.63 6.76 -19.32
C GLU A 776 44.69 6.61 -18.22
N LYS A 777 44.37 7.05 -17.02
CA LYS A 777 45.31 7.02 -15.86
C LYS A 777 45.64 5.59 -15.43
N VAL A 778 44.65 4.71 -15.37
CA VAL A 778 44.81 3.29 -14.99
C VAL A 778 45.61 2.52 -16.05
N ARG A 779 45.23 2.65 -17.32
CA ARG A 779 45.91 1.99 -18.44
C ARG A 779 47.37 2.47 -18.62
N SER A 780 47.65 3.75 -18.38
CA SER A 780 49.01 4.27 -18.42
C SER A 780 49.94 3.63 -17.38
N ARG A 781 49.38 2.97 -16.35
CA ARG A 781 50.07 2.21 -15.32
C ARG A 781 50.02 0.69 -15.53
N GLY A 782 49.50 0.23 -16.68
CA GLY A 782 49.40 -1.18 -17.00
C GLY A 782 48.17 -1.88 -16.39
N GLY A 783 47.28 -1.18 -15.71
CA GLY A 783 46.01 -1.70 -15.17
C GLY A 783 44.91 -1.81 -16.21
N LEU A 784 43.85 -2.58 -15.91
CA LEU A 784 42.68 -2.78 -16.71
C LEU A 784 41.48 -2.06 -16.11
N CYS A 785 40.48 -1.76 -16.97
CA CYS A 785 39.25 -1.11 -16.57
C CYS A 785 38.07 -2.08 -16.70
N ILE A 786 37.41 -2.35 -15.58
CA ILE A 786 36.22 -3.22 -15.48
C ILE A 786 34.99 -2.34 -15.36
N ALA A 787 34.07 -2.49 -16.30
CA ALA A 787 32.74 -1.87 -16.20
C ALA A 787 31.74 -2.90 -15.66
N ASP A 788 31.14 -2.58 -14.51
CA ASP A 788 30.02 -3.37 -13.97
C ASP A 788 28.70 -2.88 -14.56
N GLU A 789 28.29 -3.55 -15.62
CA GLU A 789 27.06 -3.25 -16.36
C GLU A 789 25.82 -4.03 -15.85
N VAL A 790 25.93 -4.71 -14.73
CA VAL A 790 24.89 -5.59 -14.17
C VAL A 790 23.56 -4.88 -13.94
N GLN A 791 23.59 -3.58 -13.61
CA GLN A 791 22.38 -2.78 -13.33
C GLN A 791 21.86 -2.01 -14.56
N VAL A 792 22.70 -1.63 -15.49
CA VAL A 792 22.43 -0.55 -16.45
C VAL A 792 22.46 -0.94 -17.91
N SER A 793 22.94 -2.13 -18.24
CA SER A 793 22.97 -2.65 -19.62
C SER A 793 21.58 -3.03 -20.17
N TYR A 794 21.59 -3.59 -21.37
CA TYR A 794 20.40 -4.04 -22.10
C TYR A 794 19.40 -2.91 -22.38
N GLY A 795 19.92 -1.73 -22.77
CA GLY A 795 19.09 -0.61 -23.24
C GLY A 795 18.27 0.08 -22.12
N ARG A 796 18.54 -0.21 -20.84
CA ARG A 796 17.82 0.40 -19.71
C ARG A 796 17.95 1.92 -19.67
N LEU A 797 19.07 2.45 -20.11
CA LEU A 797 19.32 3.89 -20.20
C LEU A 797 18.64 4.57 -21.41
N GLY A 798 17.90 3.84 -22.22
CA GLY A 798 17.17 4.35 -23.36
C GLY A 798 18.07 4.55 -24.60
N GLN A 799 18.83 5.62 -24.63
CA GLN A 799 19.72 5.95 -25.76
C GLN A 799 20.87 4.95 -25.94
N TYR A 800 21.31 4.30 -24.86
CA TYR A 800 22.50 3.47 -24.79
C TYR A 800 22.15 2.02 -24.47
N PHE A 801 22.78 1.06 -25.16
CA PHE A 801 22.67 -0.36 -24.83
C PHE A 801 23.57 -0.72 -23.64
N TRP A 802 24.79 -0.16 -23.59
CA TRP A 802 25.74 -0.26 -22.49
C TRP A 802 25.82 1.07 -21.73
N GLY A 803 25.94 1.01 -20.41
CA GLY A 803 26.04 2.20 -19.58
C GLY A 803 27.31 3.01 -19.84
N THR A 804 28.40 2.36 -20.25
CA THR A 804 29.69 3.00 -20.59
C THR A 804 29.60 3.90 -21.83
N GLU A 805 28.65 3.66 -22.75
CA GLU A 805 28.45 4.47 -23.95
C GLU A 805 28.15 5.93 -23.63
N GLN A 806 27.48 6.22 -22.50
CA GLN A 806 27.19 7.60 -22.08
C GLN A 806 28.45 8.43 -21.76
N GLN A 807 29.55 7.77 -21.37
CA GLN A 807 30.85 8.40 -21.12
C GLN A 807 31.81 8.31 -22.34
N ASN A 808 31.28 7.72 -23.44
CA ASN A 808 32.04 7.49 -24.67
C ASN A 808 33.39 6.76 -24.44
N VAL A 809 33.36 5.69 -23.64
CA VAL A 809 34.51 4.87 -23.28
C VAL A 809 34.27 3.40 -23.57
N VAL A 810 35.37 2.68 -23.85
CA VAL A 810 35.35 1.22 -23.97
C VAL A 810 36.19 0.65 -22.82
N PRO A 811 35.60 -0.18 -21.94
CA PRO A 811 36.35 -0.86 -20.89
C PRO A 811 37.19 -2.00 -21.45
N ASP A 812 38.01 -2.63 -20.62
CA ASP A 812 38.78 -3.84 -20.97
C ASP A 812 37.97 -5.09 -20.66
N ILE A 813 37.07 -5.00 -19.70
CA ILE A 813 36.21 -6.09 -19.23
C ILE A 813 34.82 -5.50 -18.92
N ILE A 814 33.75 -6.18 -19.39
CA ILE A 814 32.36 -5.90 -19.02
C ILE A 814 31.83 -7.07 -18.21
N THR A 815 31.15 -6.79 -17.09
CA THR A 815 30.34 -7.77 -16.33
C THR A 815 28.87 -7.50 -16.50
N ILE A 816 28.09 -8.54 -16.80
CA ILE A 816 26.63 -8.46 -16.99
C ILE A 816 25.90 -9.61 -16.29
N ALA A 817 24.67 -9.38 -15.89
CA ALA A 817 23.76 -10.39 -15.34
C ALA A 817 22.29 -9.93 -15.43
N LYS A 818 21.48 -10.17 -14.41
CA LYS A 818 20.09 -9.68 -14.26
C LYS A 818 19.29 -9.63 -15.55
N ALA A 819 19.42 -8.53 -16.29
CA ALA A 819 18.67 -8.22 -17.51
C ALA A 819 18.74 -9.34 -18.54
N MET A 820 19.91 -9.98 -18.70
CA MET A 820 20.15 -10.97 -19.75
C MET A 820 19.38 -12.28 -19.55
N GLY A 821 18.97 -12.58 -18.33
CA GLY A 821 18.26 -13.83 -17.97
C GLY A 821 16.76 -13.65 -17.74
N ASN A 822 16.24 -12.42 -17.64
CA ASN A 822 14.86 -12.14 -17.25
C ASN A 822 14.38 -12.92 -16.01
N GLY A 823 15.22 -12.92 -14.95
CA GLY A 823 14.97 -13.69 -13.72
C GLY A 823 15.58 -15.09 -13.71
N HIS A 824 15.96 -15.64 -14.86
CA HIS A 824 16.74 -16.89 -14.91
C HIS A 824 18.20 -16.63 -14.51
N PRO A 825 18.84 -17.50 -13.70
CA PRO A 825 20.25 -17.37 -13.33
C PRO A 825 21.17 -17.37 -14.55
N LEU A 826 21.70 -16.21 -14.92
CA LEU A 826 22.56 -16.02 -16.07
C LEU A 826 23.40 -14.75 -15.89
N GLY A 827 24.70 -14.88 -16.11
CA GLY A 827 25.67 -13.78 -16.13
C GLY A 827 26.75 -14.03 -17.18
N ALA A 828 27.50 -12.99 -17.50
CA ALA A 828 28.63 -13.11 -18.40
C ALA A 828 29.72 -12.10 -18.10
N VAL A 829 30.94 -12.45 -18.55
CA VAL A 829 32.06 -11.52 -18.70
C VAL A 829 32.40 -11.43 -20.16
N ILE A 830 32.51 -10.21 -20.68
CA ILE A 830 32.94 -9.94 -22.06
C ILE A 830 34.26 -9.19 -22.02
N THR A 831 35.27 -9.69 -22.71
CA THR A 831 36.62 -9.12 -22.66
C THR A 831 37.35 -9.27 -24.00
N ARG A 832 38.55 -8.72 -24.05
CA ARG A 832 39.45 -8.92 -25.20
C ARG A 832 40.08 -10.32 -25.17
N ARG A 833 40.34 -10.82 -26.36
CA ARG A 833 40.93 -12.16 -26.55
C ARG A 833 42.27 -12.32 -25.86
N ASP A 834 43.14 -11.31 -25.89
CA ASP A 834 44.48 -11.36 -25.27
C ASP A 834 44.37 -11.55 -23.73
N ILE A 835 43.37 -10.96 -23.09
CA ILE A 835 43.10 -11.13 -21.66
C ILE A 835 42.62 -12.56 -21.37
N ALA A 836 41.71 -13.07 -22.18
CA ALA A 836 41.18 -14.41 -22.03
C ALA A 836 42.22 -15.49 -22.27
N GLU A 837 43.09 -15.32 -23.29
CA GLU A 837 44.19 -16.25 -23.59
C GLU A 837 45.25 -16.27 -22.49
N ARG A 838 45.65 -15.10 -21.96
CA ARG A 838 46.56 -15.06 -20.82
C ARG A 838 46.01 -15.79 -19.59
N PHE A 839 44.68 -15.68 -19.34
CA PHE A 839 44.03 -16.43 -18.26
C PHE A 839 44.02 -17.93 -18.51
N ALA A 840 43.90 -18.38 -19.77
CA ALA A 840 43.92 -19.80 -20.14
C ALA A 840 45.29 -20.45 -19.88
N ASP A 841 46.41 -19.70 -19.86
CA ASP A 841 47.74 -20.20 -19.51
C ASP A 841 47.81 -20.68 -18.05
N ASP A 842 46.98 -20.12 -17.14
CA ASP A 842 46.92 -20.49 -15.73
C ASP A 842 46.04 -21.74 -15.46
N GLY A 843 45.34 -22.24 -16.46
CA GLY A 843 44.52 -23.45 -16.39
C GLY A 843 43.08 -23.31 -16.88
N PRO A 844 42.34 -24.40 -16.90
CA PRO A 844 40.98 -24.38 -17.45
C PRO A 844 39.97 -23.71 -16.51
N PHE A 845 39.08 -22.89 -17.09
CA PHE A 845 37.89 -22.40 -16.42
C PHE A 845 36.71 -23.37 -16.65
N PHE A 846 35.91 -23.61 -15.61
CA PHE A 846 34.69 -24.41 -15.70
C PHE A 846 33.61 -23.91 -14.74
N SER A 847 32.40 -23.76 -15.27
CA SER A 847 31.16 -23.58 -14.51
C SER A 847 30.20 -24.70 -14.87
N SER A 848 29.65 -25.41 -13.87
CA SER A 848 28.74 -26.54 -14.10
C SER A 848 27.44 -26.15 -14.80
N ALA A 849 26.92 -24.95 -14.55
CA ALA A 849 25.68 -24.45 -15.10
C ALA A 849 25.84 -23.21 -15.99
N GLY A 850 26.99 -22.52 -15.91
CA GLY A 850 27.30 -21.38 -16.78
C GLY A 850 27.34 -21.78 -18.23
N GLY A 851 26.52 -21.09 -19.05
CA GLY A 851 26.39 -21.37 -20.47
C GLY A 851 25.64 -22.66 -20.81
N SER A 852 24.77 -23.18 -19.94
CA SER A 852 23.90 -24.32 -20.26
C SER A 852 22.98 -24.02 -21.45
N PRO A 853 22.52 -25.05 -22.19
CA PRO A 853 21.59 -24.85 -23.31
C PRO A 853 20.35 -24.04 -22.92
N LEU A 854 19.77 -24.30 -21.75
CA LEU A 854 18.63 -23.56 -21.25
C LEU A 854 18.94 -22.09 -21.04
N SER A 855 20.05 -21.78 -20.35
CA SER A 855 20.47 -20.39 -20.11
C SER A 855 20.75 -19.64 -21.39
N CYS A 856 21.45 -20.26 -22.36
CA CYS A 856 21.72 -19.65 -23.68
C CYS A 856 20.44 -19.43 -24.47
N ARG A 857 19.50 -20.40 -24.46
CA ARG A 857 18.20 -20.28 -25.14
C ARG A 857 17.36 -19.14 -24.56
N ILE A 858 17.31 -19.00 -23.25
CA ILE A 858 16.62 -17.89 -22.56
C ILE A 858 17.29 -16.55 -22.93
N GLY A 859 18.62 -16.46 -22.82
CA GLY A 859 19.35 -15.24 -23.16
C GLY A 859 19.15 -14.80 -24.61
N LEU A 860 19.17 -15.73 -25.59
CA LEU A 860 18.81 -15.45 -26.98
C LEU A 860 17.37 -14.93 -27.11
N THR A 861 16.43 -15.54 -26.40
CA THR A 861 15.03 -15.14 -26.43
C THR A 861 14.83 -13.75 -25.84
N VAL A 862 15.53 -13.40 -24.74
CA VAL A 862 15.52 -12.04 -24.19
C VAL A 862 15.96 -11.01 -25.22
N LEU A 863 17.10 -11.24 -25.89
CA LEU A 863 17.60 -10.34 -26.95
C LEU A 863 16.64 -10.21 -28.12
N ASP A 864 15.95 -11.31 -28.51
CA ASP A 864 14.93 -11.27 -29.55
C ASP A 864 13.72 -10.44 -29.13
N ILE A 865 13.21 -10.60 -27.91
CA ILE A 865 12.09 -9.81 -27.37
C ILE A 865 12.47 -8.32 -27.30
N MET A 866 13.67 -8.01 -26.78
CA MET A 866 14.18 -6.63 -26.69
C MET A 866 14.10 -5.92 -28.05
N ARG A 867 14.55 -6.60 -29.12
CA ARG A 867 14.52 -6.09 -30.48
C ARG A 867 13.09 -5.99 -31.04
N ASP A 868 12.34 -7.09 -30.96
CA ASP A 868 11.05 -7.26 -31.63
C ASP A 868 9.96 -6.37 -31.00
N GLU A 869 10.05 -6.10 -29.71
CA GLU A 869 9.10 -5.24 -28.97
C GLU A 869 9.62 -3.81 -28.75
N GLY A 870 10.82 -3.48 -29.26
CA GLY A 870 11.37 -2.12 -29.17
C GLY A 870 11.57 -1.61 -27.75
N LEU A 871 11.98 -2.49 -26.83
CA LEU A 871 12.00 -2.18 -25.39
C LEU A 871 13.03 -1.10 -25.01
N GLN A 872 14.13 -0.98 -25.74
CA GLN A 872 15.10 0.11 -25.53
C GLN A 872 14.49 1.47 -25.90
N GLN A 873 13.76 1.56 -27.01
CA GLN A 873 13.05 2.77 -27.42
C GLN A 873 11.93 3.12 -26.44
N ASN A 874 11.23 2.11 -25.92
CA ASN A 874 10.24 2.30 -24.87
C ASN A 874 10.88 2.87 -23.59
N ALA A 875 12.03 2.33 -23.18
CA ALA A 875 12.78 2.83 -22.02
C ALA A 875 13.17 4.31 -22.17
N GLU A 876 13.55 4.74 -23.38
CA GLU A 876 13.85 6.15 -23.64
C GLU A 876 12.58 7.03 -23.56
N ALA A 877 11.51 6.61 -24.23
CA ALA A 877 10.28 7.41 -24.33
C ALA A 877 9.57 7.52 -22.98
N VAL A 878 9.30 6.38 -22.30
CA VAL A 878 8.60 6.34 -21.02
C VAL A 878 9.49 6.90 -19.90
N GLY A 879 10.79 6.61 -19.93
CA GLY A 879 11.74 7.15 -18.95
C GLY A 879 11.82 8.67 -18.99
N ARG A 880 11.83 9.28 -20.18
CA ARG A 880 11.78 10.74 -20.35
C ARG A 880 10.47 11.34 -19.84
N HIS A 881 9.35 10.67 -20.09
CA HIS A 881 8.03 11.07 -19.59
C HIS A 881 7.98 11.03 -18.06
N LEU A 882 8.39 9.92 -17.48
CA LEU A 882 8.42 9.71 -16.03
C LEU A 882 9.36 10.72 -15.35
N LYS A 883 10.58 10.92 -15.87
CA LYS A 883 11.53 11.87 -15.30
C LYS A 883 10.97 13.29 -15.25
N ARG A 884 10.34 13.77 -16.32
CA ARG A 884 9.69 15.09 -16.34
C ARG A 884 8.56 15.21 -15.32
N GLY A 885 7.80 14.12 -15.11
CA GLY A 885 6.79 14.06 -14.08
C GLY A 885 7.39 14.23 -12.67
N LEU A 886 8.45 13.48 -12.38
CA LEU A 886 9.16 13.56 -11.11
C LEU A 886 9.83 14.93 -10.88
N GLU A 887 10.41 15.52 -11.91
CA GLU A 887 10.99 16.88 -11.84
C GLU A 887 9.92 17.92 -11.47
N ARG A 888 8.71 17.83 -12.04
CA ARG A 888 7.57 18.71 -11.66
C ARG A 888 7.14 18.51 -10.22
N LEU A 889 7.15 17.28 -9.71
CA LEU A 889 6.91 17.04 -8.27
C LEU A 889 8.00 17.70 -7.42
N GLY A 890 9.25 17.61 -7.85
CA GLY A 890 10.37 18.30 -7.18
C GLY A 890 10.28 19.84 -7.20
N GLU A 891 9.58 20.45 -8.16
CA GLU A 891 9.29 21.89 -8.16
C GLU A 891 8.23 22.29 -7.12
N ARG A 892 7.36 21.35 -6.71
CA ARG A 892 6.21 21.58 -5.84
C ARG A 892 6.44 21.16 -4.39
N PHE A 893 7.24 20.12 -4.18
CA PHE A 893 7.44 19.51 -2.85
C PHE A 893 8.89 19.60 -2.42
N ASP A 894 9.18 20.34 -1.35
CA ASP A 894 10.53 20.54 -0.83
C ASP A 894 11.19 19.24 -0.34
N LEU A 895 10.40 18.24 0.00
CA LEU A 895 10.87 16.91 0.36
C LEU A 895 11.66 16.24 -0.77
N VAL A 896 11.39 16.57 -2.04
CA VAL A 896 12.13 16.06 -3.20
C VAL A 896 13.37 16.91 -3.45
N GLY A 897 14.54 16.48 -2.97
CA GLY A 897 15.81 17.20 -3.10
C GLY A 897 16.39 17.21 -4.50
N ALA A 898 16.33 16.06 -5.19
CA ALA A 898 16.84 15.91 -6.55
C ALA A 898 16.15 14.75 -7.30
N VAL A 899 16.07 14.88 -8.63
CA VAL A 899 15.67 13.81 -9.56
C VAL A 899 16.80 13.60 -10.56
N TYR A 900 17.28 12.38 -10.71
CA TYR A 900 18.40 12.06 -11.57
C TYR A 900 18.22 10.71 -12.29
N GLY A 901 19.18 10.39 -13.16
CA GLY A 901 19.13 9.19 -14.00
C GLY A 901 18.64 9.46 -15.42
N THR A 902 18.53 8.39 -16.21
CA THR A 902 18.08 8.42 -17.61
C THR A 902 17.45 7.09 -18.01
N GLY A 903 16.61 7.12 -19.06
CA GLY A 903 15.83 5.96 -19.46
C GLY A 903 14.92 5.48 -18.33
N LEU A 904 14.83 4.18 -18.15
CA LEU A 904 14.11 3.56 -17.02
C LEU A 904 15.07 3.18 -15.88
N TYR A 905 15.98 4.08 -15.55
CA TYR A 905 16.81 4.05 -14.35
C TYR A 905 16.86 5.45 -13.74
N LEU A 906 15.95 5.72 -12.83
CA LEU A 906 15.76 7.02 -12.23
C LEU A 906 15.88 6.92 -10.70
N GLY A 907 16.22 8.03 -10.07
CA GLY A 907 16.26 8.19 -8.62
C GLY A 907 15.56 9.47 -8.20
N VAL A 908 14.82 9.40 -7.09
CA VAL A 908 14.25 10.57 -6.42
C VAL A 908 14.85 10.64 -5.04
N GLU A 909 15.72 11.62 -4.79
CA GLU A 909 16.36 11.82 -3.50
C GLU A 909 15.45 12.62 -2.59
N LEU A 910 15.10 12.06 -1.43
CA LEU A 910 14.26 12.68 -0.43
C LEU A 910 15.10 13.32 0.67
N VAL A 911 14.80 14.57 0.98
CA VAL A 911 15.56 15.38 1.94
C VAL A 911 14.62 16.09 2.91
N SER A 912 15.05 16.25 4.15
CA SER A 912 14.37 17.08 5.15
C SER A 912 14.80 18.55 5.04
N ASP A 913 15.97 18.83 4.46
CA ASP A 913 16.46 20.16 4.13
C ASP A 913 17.16 20.12 2.76
N ARG A 914 16.69 20.96 1.83
CA ARG A 914 17.26 21.09 0.48
C ARG A 914 18.61 21.80 0.44
N ALA A 915 18.90 22.67 1.43
CA ALA A 915 20.09 23.48 1.38
C ALA A 915 21.36 22.64 1.61
N ASP A 916 21.30 21.71 2.55
CA ASP A 916 22.40 20.82 2.89
C ASP A 916 22.20 19.35 2.44
N PHE A 917 21.06 19.02 1.84
CA PHE A 917 20.71 17.66 1.43
C PHE A 917 20.61 16.67 2.61
N THR A 918 20.09 17.11 3.77
CA THR A 918 19.87 16.23 4.92
C THR A 918 18.91 15.08 4.55
N PRO A 919 19.32 13.81 4.67
CA PRO A 919 18.50 12.69 4.23
C PRO A 919 17.19 12.52 5.02
N ALA A 920 16.08 12.28 4.32
CA ALA A 920 14.76 12.00 4.91
C ALA A 920 14.47 10.49 4.98
N THR A 921 15.30 9.71 5.66
CA THR A 921 15.28 8.23 5.69
C THR A 921 13.95 7.66 6.19
N ALA A 922 13.42 8.15 7.32
CA ALA A 922 12.16 7.66 7.89
C ALA A 922 10.98 7.94 6.95
N VAL A 923 10.95 9.13 6.35
CA VAL A 923 9.90 9.53 5.40
C VAL A 923 9.95 8.69 4.13
N ALA A 924 11.13 8.31 3.66
CA ALA A 924 11.29 7.45 2.49
C ALA A 924 10.64 6.06 2.70
N ALA A 925 10.75 5.50 3.89
CA ALA A 925 10.11 4.23 4.23
C ALA A 925 8.58 4.37 4.20
N VAL A 926 8.05 5.43 4.83
CA VAL A 926 6.60 5.72 4.83
C VAL A 926 6.07 5.91 3.39
N ILE A 927 6.79 6.63 2.55
CA ILE A 927 6.41 6.81 1.13
C ILE A 927 6.35 5.45 0.42
N CYS A 928 7.28 4.54 0.67
CA CYS A 928 7.26 3.21 0.05
C CYS A 928 6.03 2.39 0.48
N ASP A 929 5.69 2.39 1.77
CA ASP A 929 4.51 1.71 2.30
C ASP A 929 3.21 2.31 1.73
N GLU A 930 3.11 3.63 1.66
CA GLU A 930 1.96 4.33 1.08
C GLU A 930 1.80 4.09 -0.43
N LEU A 931 2.90 4.00 -1.17
CA LEU A 931 2.87 3.64 -2.58
C LEU A 931 2.44 2.20 -2.79
N LEU A 932 2.84 1.27 -1.91
CA LEU A 932 2.36 -0.11 -1.96
C LEU A 932 0.83 -0.18 -1.82
N LEU A 933 0.26 0.57 -0.89
CA LEU A 933 -1.19 0.65 -0.69
C LEU A 933 -1.93 1.24 -1.92
N ARG A 934 -1.22 2.05 -2.73
CA ARG A 934 -1.74 2.62 -3.99
C ARG A 934 -1.38 1.78 -5.22
N GLY A 935 -1.00 0.53 -5.02
CA GLY A 935 -0.70 -0.40 -6.10
C GLY A 935 0.63 -0.14 -6.82
N CYS A 936 1.63 0.44 -6.14
CA CYS A 936 2.97 0.69 -6.69
C CYS A 936 4.05 0.11 -5.78
N ILE A 937 4.92 -0.76 -6.31
CA ILE A 937 6.06 -1.33 -5.59
C ILE A 937 7.30 -0.50 -5.90
N VAL A 938 7.84 0.17 -4.87
CA VAL A 938 9.10 0.93 -4.93
C VAL A 938 9.90 0.68 -3.65
N GLN A 939 11.22 0.89 -3.70
CA GLN A 939 12.11 0.69 -2.56
C GLN A 939 13.11 1.83 -2.41
N PRO A 940 13.49 2.18 -1.19
CA PRO A 940 14.56 3.11 -0.96
C PRO A 940 15.92 2.45 -1.19
N THR A 941 16.91 3.25 -1.54
CA THR A 941 18.30 2.84 -1.77
C THR A 941 19.27 3.91 -1.32
N GLY A 942 20.56 3.69 -1.53
CA GLY A 942 21.66 4.56 -1.10
C GLY A 942 22.06 4.30 0.35
N ASP A 943 23.22 4.78 0.74
CA ASP A 943 23.78 4.56 2.08
C ASP A 943 22.86 5.11 3.21
N PHE A 944 22.03 6.10 2.89
CA PHE A 944 21.05 6.68 3.82
C PHE A 944 19.63 6.15 3.63
N LYS A 945 19.39 5.24 2.68
CA LYS A 945 18.05 4.72 2.34
C LYS A 945 17.00 5.83 2.13
N ASN A 946 17.38 6.95 1.52
CA ASN A 946 16.53 8.11 1.27
C ASN A 946 16.27 8.38 -0.22
N VAL A 947 16.66 7.47 -1.10
CA VAL A 947 16.47 7.60 -2.55
C VAL A 947 15.47 6.57 -3.04
N LEU A 948 14.34 6.99 -3.60
CA LEU A 948 13.43 6.09 -4.28
C LEU A 948 14.08 5.60 -5.58
N LYS A 949 14.38 4.31 -5.65
CA LYS A 949 15.05 3.67 -6.79
C LYS A 949 14.01 3.16 -7.80
N ILE A 950 13.98 3.76 -8.97
CA ILE A 950 13.01 3.49 -10.03
C ILE A 950 13.72 2.80 -11.20
N LYS A 951 13.49 1.49 -11.35
CA LYS A 951 14.09 0.64 -12.38
C LYS A 951 13.14 -0.49 -12.80
N PRO A 952 11.96 -0.15 -13.33
CA PRO A 952 10.93 -1.12 -13.70
C PRO A 952 11.37 -2.05 -14.84
N PRO A 953 10.60 -3.11 -15.15
CA PRO A 953 10.70 -3.80 -16.43
C PRO A 953 10.62 -2.83 -17.61
N LEU A 954 11.39 -3.06 -18.68
CA LEU A 954 11.47 -2.13 -19.82
C LEU A 954 10.16 -2.01 -20.62
N CYS A 955 9.21 -2.89 -20.38
CA CYS A 955 7.86 -2.86 -20.95
C CYS A 955 6.89 -1.97 -20.17
N LEU A 956 7.36 -1.13 -19.22
CA LEU A 956 6.52 -0.17 -18.49
C LEU A 956 5.72 0.69 -19.47
N SER A 957 4.42 0.84 -19.25
CA SER A 957 3.55 1.68 -20.06
C SER A 957 3.55 3.14 -19.58
N VAL A 958 3.13 4.06 -20.46
CA VAL A 958 2.89 5.46 -20.05
C VAL A 958 1.78 5.54 -19.01
N ALA A 959 0.70 4.76 -19.16
CA ALA A 959 -0.41 4.75 -18.20
C ALA A 959 0.04 4.33 -16.80
N SER A 960 0.89 3.32 -16.68
CA SER A 960 1.43 2.88 -15.39
C SER A 960 2.43 3.88 -14.81
N ALA A 961 3.18 4.58 -15.67
CA ALA A 961 4.04 5.69 -15.25
C ALA A 961 3.21 6.87 -14.71
N ASP A 962 2.10 7.21 -15.36
CA ASP A 962 1.17 8.26 -14.91
C ASP A 962 0.50 7.87 -13.59
N HIS A 963 0.09 6.60 -13.43
CA HIS A 963 -0.45 6.11 -12.17
C HIS A 963 0.57 6.23 -11.03
N PHE A 964 1.82 5.85 -11.27
CA PHE A 964 2.88 6.00 -10.25
C PHE A 964 3.12 7.48 -9.88
N LEU A 965 3.14 8.38 -10.88
CA LEU A 965 3.30 9.82 -10.63
C LEU A 965 2.15 10.39 -9.80
N LEU A 966 0.91 10.01 -10.11
CA LEU A 966 -0.27 10.44 -9.37
C LEU A 966 -0.22 9.91 -7.93
N ALA A 967 0.06 8.63 -7.74
CA ALA A 967 0.19 8.02 -6.43
C ALA A 967 1.28 8.69 -5.57
N LEU A 968 2.44 8.99 -6.17
CA LEU A 968 3.52 9.70 -5.48
C LEU A 968 3.14 11.15 -5.14
N GLU A 969 2.44 11.85 -6.04
CA GLU A 969 1.94 13.22 -5.79
C GLU A 969 0.98 13.26 -4.60
N GLU A 970 0.03 12.32 -4.53
CA GLU A 970 -0.91 12.19 -3.42
C GLU A 970 -0.18 11.93 -2.08
N VAL A 971 0.79 11.01 -2.08
CA VAL A 971 1.57 10.69 -0.87
C VAL A 971 2.38 11.89 -0.40
N LEU A 972 3.08 12.57 -1.32
CA LEU A 972 3.84 13.78 -0.99
C LEU A 972 2.92 14.89 -0.48
N GLY A 973 1.74 15.04 -1.07
CA GLY A 973 0.74 16.02 -0.61
C GLY A 973 0.29 15.78 0.83
N VAL A 974 0.06 14.54 1.21
CA VAL A 974 -0.34 14.18 2.59
C VAL A 974 0.80 14.42 3.60
N LEU A 975 2.05 14.16 3.21
CA LEU A 975 3.20 14.26 4.11
C LEU A 975 3.75 15.69 4.28
N THR A 976 3.35 16.63 3.42
CA THR A 976 3.81 18.03 3.46
C THR A 976 2.75 18.99 3.98
N THR A 977 1.52 18.50 4.22
CA THR A 977 0.46 19.22 4.93
C THR A 977 0.56 19.00 6.44
#